data_426107b2b88fa1da361ed57ae31e10d1
#
_entry.id   426107b2b88fa1da361ed57ae31e10d1
#
_cell.length_a   1.000
_cell.length_b   1.000
_cell.length_c   1.000
_cell.angle_alpha   90.00
_cell.angle_beta   90.00
_cell.angle_gamma   90.00
#
_symmetry.space_group_name_H-M   'P 1'
#
loop_
_entity.id
_entity.type
_entity.pdbx_description
1 polymer ?
#
loop_
_entity_poly.entity_id
_entity_poly.type
_entity_poly.pdbx_seq_one_letter_code
_entity_poly.pdbx_strand_id
1 'polypeptide(L)'
;MISCNKEVEQLPNPFFEAWNTPYGVPPFESIKSYHYQPAFERAMSLHAEEIQAIVESKEEPTFENTIAAMDRSGRMLSDVSNVFGMICAAETNDELQALEGELMPKLAAHSDAIVMNEALFARVKAVYDTRFSCDLEADQIRLTEKTYDDFVRSGALLDSDKKARLMQINEELSALSVRFGSNVLAENNNFVMYQTDKDVATLPTSVRDAAKEKAKELGEGDKYAFTLHKPSLIPFLTFSPNRAAREEIYRAYINRCNNNNEYDNKQIIKDMVRLRTEKAHLLGYKSYAEYAISEQMAATPKAVYNLLDEVWAPAVERAKEELSEMEVMFKNDFTEDGYKFESWDWWYYAERVRQQKYSLNEDVIRSYFSLDNTRQGIFNLANRLFGITFRPVSVPVYHNEVSAYEVLDKDESHLGILYFDFHPRAGKGQGAWCGYFREQRYEADGSRTAPVVSIVCNFTRPTESTPSLLTLDEVTTLFHEFGHALHFLFTNVRYNGLIGVEGDFVELPSQIMENWALTPEMLNTYATHYRTGEIIREQFVKRIENSALFNQGFNTTELIASALSDLDIHSLAEVKELDVDGFEYNALYEKRGMISQIEPRYHYTYFAHIFSGGYSAGYYFYIWAEVLDKDAFAAFCETGDLFDRRTAEALRREILSKGGERDGMSLYRAFRGKDPDKTAMLKARGLWKEPVVDSTEVTKELSISEMLKMKKLNN
;
A
#
# COMPACT_ATOMS: atom_id res chain seq x y z
N MET A 1 24.62 -46.01 26.51
CA MET A 1 23.53 -45.21 25.95
C MET A 1 23.98 -44.80 24.54
N ILE A 2 23.45 -45.48 23.55
CA ILE A 2 23.74 -45.21 22.13
C ILE A 2 22.81 -44.07 21.73
N SER A 3 23.38 -42.90 21.51
CA SER A 3 22.65 -41.73 20.94
C SER A 3 22.30 -42.06 19.48
N CYS A 4 21.06 -42.39 19.21
CA CYS A 4 20.53 -42.42 17.86
C CYS A 4 20.36 -40.95 17.37
N ASN A 5 21.39 -40.41 16.73
CA ASN A 5 21.17 -39.32 15.78
C ASN A 5 20.39 -39.91 14.62
N LYS A 6 19.07 -39.73 14.60
CA LYS A 6 18.33 -39.80 13.35
C LYS A 6 18.78 -38.60 12.53
N GLU A 7 19.64 -38.81 11.55
CA GLU A 7 19.73 -37.90 10.40
C GLU A 7 18.32 -37.78 9.87
N VAL A 8 17.75 -36.57 10.00
CA VAL A 8 16.52 -36.24 9.31
C VAL A 8 16.90 -36.20 7.83
N GLU A 9 16.44 -37.20 7.08
CA GLU A 9 16.59 -37.24 5.63
C GLU A 9 16.01 -35.93 5.10
N GLN A 10 16.86 -34.97 4.74
CA GLN A 10 16.44 -33.70 4.16
C GLN A 10 15.82 -34.03 2.81
N LEU A 11 14.54 -33.70 2.67
CA LEU A 11 13.82 -33.82 1.38
C LEU A 11 14.53 -32.96 0.31
N PRO A 12 14.47 -33.34 -0.99
CA PRO A 12 15.01 -32.52 -2.07
C PRO A 12 14.43 -31.10 -1.99
N ASN A 13 15.30 -30.10 -2.20
CA ASN A 13 14.86 -28.70 -2.11
C ASN A 13 13.92 -28.34 -3.27
N PRO A 14 12.66 -27.97 -3.01
CA PRO A 14 11.68 -27.69 -4.05
C PRO A 14 12.05 -26.54 -5.01
N PHE A 15 12.96 -25.67 -4.61
CA PHE A 15 13.44 -24.57 -5.47
C PHE A 15 14.46 -25.00 -6.51
N PHE A 16 14.98 -26.25 -6.45
CA PHE A 16 15.97 -26.75 -7.39
C PHE A 16 15.36 -27.47 -8.60
N GLU A 17 14.06 -27.63 -8.59
CA GLU A 17 13.32 -28.33 -9.64
C GLU A 17 12.14 -27.45 -10.14
N ALA A 18 11.70 -27.71 -11.36
CA ALA A 18 10.49 -27.07 -11.87
C ALA A 18 9.25 -27.49 -11.05
N TRP A 19 8.41 -26.55 -10.71
CA TRP A 19 7.20 -26.82 -9.94
C TRP A 19 6.13 -27.50 -10.80
N ASN A 20 5.97 -28.80 -10.60
CA ASN A 20 4.96 -29.64 -11.28
C ASN A 20 3.57 -29.57 -10.61
N THR A 21 3.23 -28.44 -10.02
CA THR A 21 1.93 -28.14 -9.43
C THR A 21 0.97 -27.62 -10.50
N PRO A 22 -0.35 -27.68 -10.29
CA PRO A 22 -1.29 -27.04 -11.20
C PRO A 22 -0.95 -25.56 -11.36
N TYR A 23 -0.92 -25.05 -12.59
CA TYR A 23 -0.52 -23.68 -12.97
C TYR A 23 0.92 -23.31 -12.58
N GLY A 24 1.76 -24.24 -12.15
CA GLY A 24 3.12 -23.98 -11.72
C GLY A 24 3.20 -23.05 -10.49
N VAL A 25 2.22 -23.08 -9.60
CA VAL A 25 2.27 -22.32 -8.33
C VAL A 25 3.30 -22.92 -7.36
N PRO A 26 3.85 -22.16 -6.41
CA PRO A 26 4.82 -22.71 -5.46
C PRO A 26 4.25 -23.93 -4.71
N PRO A 27 5.05 -24.99 -4.50
CA PRO A 27 4.61 -26.19 -3.75
C PRO A 27 4.71 -25.93 -2.24
N PHE A 28 3.89 -25.03 -1.71
CA PHE A 28 3.97 -24.52 -0.32
C PHE A 28 4.05 -25.63 0.73
N GLU A 29 3.32 -26.73 0.56
CA GLU A 29 3.34 -27.86 1.52
C GLU A 29 4.74 -28.50 1.63
N SER A 30 5.52 -28.48 0.56
CA SER A 30 6.85 -29.06 0.48
C SER A 30 7.96 -28.08 0.88
N ILE A 31 7.72 -26.79 0.80
CA ILE A 31 8.68 -25.74 1.18
C ILE A 31 8.74 -25.67 2.72
N LYS A 32 9.97 -25.69 3.27
CA LYS A 32 10.26 -25.56 4.70
C LYS A 32 11.31 -24.47 4.89
N SER A 33 11.39 -23.88 6.09
CA SER A 33 12.33 -22.80 6.41
C SER A 33 13.76 -23.14 6.02
N TYR A 34 14.23 -24.37 6.29
CA TYR A 34 15.59 -24.82 5.97
C TYR A 34 15.89 -24.94 4.46
N HIS A 35 14.89 -24.84 3.59
CA HIS A 35 15.09 -24.83 2.13
C HIS A 35 15.54 -23.47 1.59
N TYR A 36 15.21 -22.38 2.29
CA TYR A 36 15.46 -21.03 1.79
C TYR A 36 16.94 -20.69 1.71
N GLN A 37 17.70 -20.90 2.79
CA GLN A 37 19.13 -20.53 2.78
C GLN A 37 19.90 -21.20 1.62
N PRO A 38 19.87 -22.53 1.43
CA PRO A 38 20.56 -23.14 0.28
C PRO A 38 19.97 -22.74 -1.08
N ALA A 39 18.67 -22.41 -1.13
CA ALA A 39 18.06 -21.91 -2.36
C ALA A 39 18.59 -20.51 -2.74
N PHE A 40 18.69 -19.60 -1.77
CA PHE A 40 19.27 -18.27 -2.00
C PHE A 40 20.75 -18.34 -2.37
N GLU A 41 21.54 -19.16 -1.66
CA GLU A 41 22.97 -19.33 -1.96
C GLU A 41 23.18 -19.81 -3.40
N ARG A 42 22.44 -20.83 -3.82
CA ARG A 42 22.49 -21.33 -5.20
C ARG A 42 21.98 -20.31 -6.21
N ALA A 43 20.87 -19.63 -5.93
CA ALA A 43 20.27 -18.67 -6.84
C ALA A 43 21.18 -17.45 -7.05
N MET A 44 21.82 -16.93 -6.01
CA MET A 44 22.81 -15.86 -6.11
C MET A 44 24.05 -16.30 -6.90
N SER A 45 24.53 -17.54 -6.68
CA SER A 45 25.67 -18.09 -7.46
C SER A 45 25.34 -18.17 -8.94
N LEU A 46 24.19 -18.74 -9.30
CA LEU A 46 23.73 -18.84 -10.70
C LEU A 46 23.59 -17.46 -11.34
N HIS A 47 22.96 -16.51 -10.64
CA HIS A 47 22.82 -15.15 -11.14
C HIS A 47 24.18 -14.49 -11.36
N ALA A 48 25.13 -14.66 -10.44
CA ALA A 48 26.50 -14.13 -10.63
C ALA A 48 27.20 -14.77 -11.84
N GLU A 49 27.00 -16.06 -12.10
CA GLU A 49 27.55 -16.76 -13.27
C GLU A 49 26.91 -16.23 -14.58
N GLU A 50 25.60 -15.99 -14.60
CA GLU A 50 24.88 -15.39 -15.74
C GLU A 50 25.40 -13.97 -16.05
N ILE A 51 25.55 -13.13 -15.01
CA ILE A 51 26.14 -11.78 -15.14
C ILE A 51 27.60 -11.85 -15.64
N GLN A 52 28.40 -12.77 -15.09
CA GLN A 52 29.78 -12.96 -15.51
C GLN A 52 29.88 -13.36 -17.00
N ALA A 53 28.97 -14.20 -17.48
CA ALA A 53 28.92 -14.58 -18.89
C ALA A 53 28.66 -13.36 -19.81
N ILE A 54 27.80 -12.41 -19.37
CA ILE A 54 27.59 -11.13 -20.09
C ILE A 54 28.87 -10.31 -20.10
N VAL A 55 29.54 -10.17 -18.98
CA VAL A 55 30.76 -9.39 -18.80
C VAL A 55 31.91 -9.96 -19.66
N GLU A 56 32.09 -11.27 -19.71
CA GLU A 56 33.14 -11.96 -20.42
C GLU A 56 32.91 -12.09 -21.92
N SER A 57 31.71 -11.75 -22.42
CA SER A 57 31.40 -11.81 -23.84
C SER A 57 32.39 -10.98 -24.67
N LYS A 58 32.92 -11.58 -25.72
CA LYS A 58 33.85 -10.93 -26.67
C LYS A 58 33.13 -10.19 -27.79
N GLU A 59 31.81 -10.35 -27.87
CA GLU A 59 30.97 -9.68 -28.85
C GLU A 59 30.77 -8.21 -28.44
N GLU A 60 30.64 -7.34 -29.43
CA GLU A 60 30.30 -5.93 -29.21
C GLU A 60 28.95 -5.88 -28.43
N PRO A 61 28.81 -4.96 -27.45
CA PRO A 61 27.59 -4.81 -26.69
C PRO A 61 26.42 -4.44 -27.60
N THR A 62 25.36 -5.22 -27.49
CA THR A 62 24.07 -5.00 -28.17
C THR A 62 22.94 -5.03 -27.14
N PHE A 63 21.76 -4.54 -27.52
CA PHE A 63 20.57 -4.70 -26.69
C PHE A 63 20.38 -6.16 -26.26
N GLU A 64 20.47 -7.10 -27.21
CA GLU A 64 20.14 -8.51 -26.96
C GLU A 64 21.17 -9.22 -26.06
N ASN A 65 22.49 -9.00 -26.31
CA ASN A 65 23.53 -9.69 -25.54
C ASN A 65 23.95 -8.96 -24.24
N THR A 66 23.30 -7.83 -23.93
CA THR A 66 23.60 -7.05 -22.73
C THR A 66 22.32 -6.73 -21.95
N ILE A 67 21.46 -5.85 -22.46
CA ILE A 67 20.25 -5.39 -21.73
C ILE A 67 19.24 -6.51 -21.57
N ALA A 68 18.82 -7.15 -22.65
CA ALA A 68 17.86 -8.25 -22.62
C ALA A 68 18.43 -9.50 -21.92
N ALA A 69 19.75 -9.73 -22.03
CA ALA A 69 20.40 -10.82 -21.29
C ALA A 69 20.37 -10.58 -19.77
N MET A 70 20.58 -9.33 -19.33
CA MET A 70 20.44 -8.95 -17.92
C MET A 70 18.97 -9.09 -17.46
N ASP A 71 18.01 -8.62 -18.25
CA ASP A 71 16.57 -8.71 -17.92
C ASP A 71 16.10 -10.14 -17.71
N ARG A 72 16.71 -11.10 -18.40
CA ARG A 72 16.42 -12.54 -18.27
C ARG A 72 17.23 -13.25 -17.18
N SER A 73 18.26 -12.62 -16.62
CA SER A 73 19.13 -13.22 -15.60
C SER A 73 18.46 -13.23 -14.23
N GLY A 74 18.98 -14.04 -13.31
CA GLY A 74 18.54 -14.09 -11.93
C GLY A 74 17.15 -14.69 -11.71
N ARG A 75 16.61 -15.45 -12.65
CA ARG A 75 15.24 -16.01 -12.58
C ARG A 75 14.98 -16.83 -11.31
N MET A 76 15.91 -17.74 -10.96
CA MET A 76 15.76 -18.52 -9.74
C MET A 76 15.78 -17.64 -8.49
N LEU A 77 16.60 -16.60 -8.49
CA LEU A 77 16.68 -15.65 -7.37
C LEU A 77 15.37 -14.88 -7.21
N SER A 78 14.76 -14.44 -8.30
CA SER A 78 13.45 -13.80 -8.30
C SER A 78 12.36 -14.74 -7.74
N ASP A 79 12.27 -15.99 -8.23
CA ASP A 79 11.28 -16.96 -7.80
C ASP A 79 11.43 -17.29 -6.29
N VAL A 80 12.66 -17.47 -5.78
CA VAL A 80 12.92 -17.71 -4.35
C VAL A 80 12.60 -16.48 -3.49
N SER A 81 13.02 -15.29 -3.94
CA SER A 81 12.82 -14.03 -3.21
C SER A 81 11.34 -13.67 -3.09
N ASN A 82 10.58 -13.82 -4.17
CA ASN A 82 9.14 -13.54 -4.16
C ASN A 82 8.38 -14.47 -3.20
N VAL A 83 8.67 -15.77 -3.24
CA VAL A 83 8.04 -16.73 -2.31
C VAL A 83 8.44 -16.41 -0.88
N PHE A 84 9.73 -16.20 -0.61
CA PHE A 84 10.23 -15.92 0.73
C PHE A 84 9.65 -14.62 1.29
N GLY A 85 9.69 -13.52 0.53
CA GLY A 85 9.18 -12.22 0.97
C GLY A 85 7.68 -12.26 1.28
N MET A 86 6.88 -12.91 0.41
CA MET A 86 5.45 -13.07 0.68
C MET A 86 5.16 -13.92 1.92
N ILE A 87 5.93 -14.97 2.16
CA ILE A 87 5.77 -15.82 3.34
C ILE A 87 6.25 -15.09 4.61
N CYS A 88 7.36 -14.36 4.57
CA CYS A 88 7.80 -13.53 5.70
C CYS A 88 6.77 -12.46 6.07
N ALA A 89 6.08 -11.88 5.08
CA ALA A 89 5.04 -10.89 5.35
C ALA A 89 3.72 -11.51 5.86
N ALA A 90 3.30 -12.69 5.33
CA ALA A 90 1.97 -13.23 5.55
C ALA A 90 1.91 -14.42 6.53
N GLU A 91 3.01 -15.16 6.74
CA GLU A 91 3.05 -16.41 7.55
C GLU A 91 4.40 -16.59 8.23
N THR A 92 4.95 -15.53 8.82
CA THR A 92 6.27 -15.57 9.46
C THR A 92 6.27 -16.33 10.79
N ASN A 93 7.46 -16.74 11.21
CA ASN A 93 7.76 -17.29 12.52
C ASN A 93 9.21 -16.93 12.92
N ASP A 94 9.63 -17.27 14.14
CA ASP A 94 10.96 -16.92 14.66
C ASP A 94 12.11 -17.41 13.77
N GLU A 95 11.97 -18.59 13.16
CA GLU A 95 12.98 -19.17 12.26
C GLU A 95 13.06 -18.36 10.95
N LEU A 96 11.93 -18.01 10.35
CA LEU A 96 11.88 -17.20 9.13
C LEU A 96 12.37 -15.77 9.37
N GLN A 97 12.04 -15.17 10.52
CA GLN A 97 12.54 -13.83 10.88
C GLN A 97 14.06 -13.83 11.07
N ALA A 98 14.62 -14.88 11.70
CA ALA A 98 16.07 -15.02 11.83
C ALA A 98 16.74 -15.18 10.46
N LEU A 99 16.17 -15.99 9.57
CA LEU A 99 16.64 -16.14 8.18
C LEU A 99 16.54 -14.85 7.38
N GLU A 100 15.45 -14.10 7.51
CA GLU A 100 15.27 -12.82 6.86
C GLU A 100 16.38 -11.83 7.27
N GLY A 101 16.65 -11.74 8.58
CA GLY A 101 17.75 -10.92 9.11
C GLY A 101 19.13 -11.32 8.59
N GLU A 102 19.36 -12.59 8.25
CA GLU A 102 20.62 -13.07 7.67
C GLU A 102 20.68 -12.88 6.16
N LEU A 103 19.58 -13.15 5.44
CA LEU A 103 19.55 -13.22 3.98
C LEU A 103 19.39 -11.86 3.31
N MET A 104 18.60 -10.94 3.88
CA MET A 104 18.36 -9.65 3.24
C MET A 104 19.62 -8.79 3.07
N PRO A 105 20.54 -8.69 4.05
CA PRO A 105 21.82 -8.01 3.83
C PRO A 105 22.69 -8.68 2.75
N LYS A 106 22.69 -10.01 2.65
CA LYS A 106 23.42 -10.75 1.60
C LYS A 106 22.84 -10.48 0.20
N LEU A 107 21.52 -10.38 0.10
CA LEU A 107 20.84 -9.97 -1.15
C LEU A 107 21.19 -8.54 -1.56
N ALA A 108 21.23 -7.62 -0.61
CA ALA A 108 21.66 -6.25 -0.85
C ALA A 108 23.10 -6.22 -1.38
N ALA A 109 24.01 -6.92 -0.74
CA ALA A 109 25.40 -7.03 -1.17
C ALA A 109 25.54 -7.69 -2.55
N HIS A 110 24.72 -8.71 -2.87
CA HIS A 110 24.70 -9.35 -4.18
C HIS A 110 24.22 -8.38 -5.27
N SER A 111 23.16 -7.64 -5.03
CA SER A 111 22.64 -6.60 -5.94
C SER A 111 23.70 -5.50 -6.19
N ASP A 112 24.31 -5.01 -5.11
CA ASP A 112 25.37 -3.99 -5.18
C ASP A 112 26.58 -4.49 -6.00
N ALA A 113 26.98 -5.75 -5.86
CA ALA A 113 28.08 -6.32 -6.62
C ALA A 113 27.81 -6.31 -8.14
N ILE A 114 26.55 -6.44 -8.56
CA ILE A 114 26.15 -6.38 -9.97
C ILE A 114 26.18 -4.94 -10.47
N VAL A 115 25.48 -4.02 -9.81
CA VAL A 115 25.35 -2.62 -10.27
C VAL A 115 26.64 -1.82 -10.11
N MET A 116 27.58 -2.26 -9.24
CA MET A 116 28.90 -1.66 -9.06
C MET A 116 29.96 -2.24 -10.02
N ASN A 117 29.61 -3.27 -10.82
CA ASN A 117 30.53 -3.91 -11.75
C ASN A 117 30.84 -2.98 -12.93
N GLU A 118 32.08 -2.48 -12.99
CA GLU A 118 32.52 -1.50 -13.99
C GLU A 118 32.51 -2.04 -15.44
N ALA A 119 32.83 -3.34 -15.61
CA ALA A 119 32.84 -3.95 -16.93
C ALA A 119 31.40 -4.16 -17.45
N LEU A 120 30.46 -4.55 -16.57
CA LEU A 120 29.06 -4.63 -16.90
C LEU A 120 28.49 -3.24 -17.25
N PHE A 121 28.77 -2.24 -16.41
CA PHE A 121 28.32 -0.88 -16.66
C PHE A 121 28.85 -0.32 -17.97
N ALA A 122 30.11 -0.61 -18.34
CA ALA A 122 30.67 -0.20 -19.62
C ALA A 122 29.89 -0.79 -20.81
N ARG A 123 29.43 -2.04 -20.73
CA ARG A 123 28.58 -2.66 -21.75
C ARG A 123 27.18 -2.01 -21.78
N VAL A 124 26.54 -1.80 -20.64
CA VAL A 124 25.25 -1.10 -20.54
C VAL A 124 25.34 0.30 -21.15
N LYS A 125 26.39 1.05 -20.80
CA LYS A 125 26.63 2.39 -21.34
C LYS A 125 26.82 2.39 -22.84
N ALA A 126 27.55 1.43 -23.41
CA ALA A 126 27.74 1.32 -24.85
C ALA A 126 26.43 1.13 -25.62
N VAL A 127 25.53 0.32 -25.10
CA VAL A 127 24.17 0.14 -25.65
C VAL A 127 23.35 1.43 -25.48
N TYR A 128 23.38 2.03 -24.30
CA TYR A 128 22.69 3.29 -24.02
C TYR A 128 23.12 4.43 -24.97
N ASP A 129 24.42 4.59 -25.20
CA ASP A 129 24.98 5.66 -26.07
C ASP A 129 24.51 5.50 -27.53
N THR A 130 24.25 4.27 -27.96
CA THR A 130 23.86 3.95 -29.36
C THR A 130 22.37 3.68 -29.55
N ARG A 131 21.53 3.72 -28.50
CA ARG A 131 20.13 3.29 -28.52
C ARG A 131 19.25 3.93 -29.58
N PHE A 132 19.53 5.19 -29.97
CA PHE A 132 18.78 5.89 -31.03
C PHE A 132 19.37 5.71 -32.42
N SER A 133 20.56 5.13 -32.54
CA SER A 133 21.22 4.83 -33.81
C SER A 133 21.10 3.36 -34.23
N CYS A 134 20.59 2.52 -33.33
CA CYS A 134 20.21 1.13 -33.59
C CYS A 134 18.73 1.04 -33.90
N ASP A 135 18.31 -0.03 -34.60
CA ASP A 135 16.91 -0.30 -34.91
C ASP A 135 16.23 -0.98 -33.69
N LEU A 136 16.05 -0.21 -32.62
CA LEU A 136 15.40 -0.66 -31.37
C LEU A 136 13.96 -0.20 -31.33
N GLU A 137 13.08 -1.06 -30.81
CA GLU A 137 11.70 -0.73 -30.52
C GLU A 137 11.58 0.18 -29.28
N ALA A 138 10.44 0.84 -29.11
CA ALA A 138 10.25 1.81 -28.03
C ALA A 138 10.43 1.23 -26.62
N ASP A 139 9.95 0.00 -26.38
CA ASP A 139 10.13 -0.72 -25.13
C ASP A 139 11.60 -1.13 -24.89
N GLN A 140 12.33 -1.46 -25.94
CA GLN A 140 13.77 -1.75 -25.85
C GLN A 140 14.58 -0.50 -25.50
N ILE A 141 14.26 0.63 -26.10
CA ILE A 141 14.86 1.93 -25.74
C ILE A 141 14.56 2.25 -24.27
N ARG A 142 13.29 2.12 -23.86
CA ARG A 142 12.87 2.38 -22.49
C ARG A 142 13.59 1.49 -21.48
N LEU A 143 13.68 0.18 -21.73
CA LEU A 143 14.41 -0.75 -20.87
C LEU A 143 15.90 -0.37 -20.77
N THR A 144 16.50 0.01 -21.90
CA THR A 144 17.91 0.44 -21.93
C THR A 144 18.12 1.69 -21.08
N GLU A 145 17.21 2.66 -21.18
CA GLU A 145 17.26 3.90 -20.39
C GLU A 145 17.11 3.60 -18.89
N LYS A 146 16.08 2.84 -18.50
CA LYS A 146 15.88 2.46 -17.10
C LYS A 146 17.10 1.69 -16.55
N THR A 147 17.60 0.70 -17.29
CA THR A 147 18.78 -0.06 -16.85
C THR A 147 20.00 0.86 -16.65
N TYR A 148 20.27 1.79 -17.56
CA TYR A 148 21.37 2.74 -17.41
C TYR A 148 21.18 3.66 -16.20
N ASP A 149 19.97 4.21 -16.02
CA ASP A 149 19.63 5.09 -14.91
C ASP A 149 19.72 4.36 -13.56
N ASP A 150 19.27 3.10 -13.48
CA ASP A 150 19.41 2.26 -12.30
C ASP A 150 20.87 2.07 -11.88
N PHE A 151 21.78 1.82 -12.83
CA PHE A 151 23.21 1.76 -12.54
C PHE A 151 23.77 3.07 -12.02
N VAL A 152 23.43 4.19 -12.67
CA VAL A 152 23.92 5.52 -12.27
C VAL A 152 23.40 5.87 -10.86
N ARG A 153 22.13 5.65 -10.59
CA ARG A 153 21.50 5.91 -9.29
C ARG A 153 22.01 4.98 -8.18
N SER A 154 22.42 3.79 -8.56
CA SER A 154 23.04 2.84 -7.62
C SER A 154 24.54 3.13 -7.40
N GLY A 155 25.10 4.18 -8.02
CA GLY A 155 26.46 4.63 -7.76
C GLY A 155 27.52 4.10 -8.71
N ALA A 156 27.16 3.58 -9.89
CA ALA A 156 28.14 3.06 -10.86
C ALA A 156 29.21 4.08 -11.25
N LEU A 157 28.91 5.38 -11.21
CA LEU A 157 29.83 6.48 -11.54
C LEU A 157 30.71 6.94 -10.36
N LEU A 158 30.52 6.41 -9.16
CA LEU A 158 31.33 6.77 -8.00
C LEU A 158 32.75 6.20 -8.07
N ASP A 159 33.68 6.86 -7.39
CA ASP A 159 35.00 6.28 -7.13
C ASP A 159 34.93 5.06 -6.19
N SER A 160 36.04 4.28 -6.16
CA SER A 160 36.07 3.01 -5.41
C SER A 160 35.78 3.14 -3.92
N ASP A 161 36.24 4.22 -3.28
CA ASP A 161 36.06 4.41 -1.84
C ASP A 161 34.59 4.74 -1.54
N LYS A 162 33.96 5.57 -2.35
CA LYS A 162 32.53 5.88 -2.22
C LYS A 162 31.64 4.69 -2.55
N LYS A 163 32.00 3.87 -3.58
CA LYS A 163 31.30 2.61 -3.86
C LYS A 163 31.32 1.69 -2.65
N ALA A 164 32.50 1.46 -2.06
CA ALA A 164 32.64 0.62 -0.88
C ALA A 164 31.80 1.14 0.30
N ARG A 165 31.78 2.45 0.53
CA ARG A 165 30.95 3.04 1.59
C ARG A 165 29.46 2.89 1.30
N LEU A 166 29.03 3.09 0.06
CA LEU A 166 27.63 2.95 -0.34
C LEU A 166 27.12 1.50 -0.16
N MET A 167 27.93 0.51 -0.51
CA MET A 167 27.63 -0.91 -0.27
C MET A 167 27.43 -1.19 1.22
N GLN A 168 28.32 -0.68 2.09
CA GLN A 168 28.15 -0.81 3.54
C GLN A 168 26.84 -0.18 4.03
N ILE A 169 26.51 1.01 3.54
CA ILE A 169 25.25 1.70 3.89
C ILE A 169 24.05 0.86 3.46
N ASN A 170 24.04 0.27 2.28
CA ASN A 170 22.94 -0.54 1.79
C ASN A 170 22.76 -1.81 2.63
N GLU A 171 23.84 -2.47 3.03
CA GLU A 171 23.82 -3.63 3.91
C GLU A 171 23.29 -3.28 5.30
N GLU A 172 23.78 -2.17 5.92
CA GLU A 172 23.30 -1.67 7.20
C GLU A 172 21.80 -1.30 7.15
N LEU A 173 21.36 -0.59 6.11
CA LEU A 173 19.95 -0.21 5.92
C LEU A 173 19.04 -1.44 5.76
N SER A 174 19.49 -2.46 5.04
CA SER A 174 18.75 -3.71 4.89
C SER A 174 18.54 -4.40 6.23
N ALA A 175 19.60 -4.55 7.04
CA ALA A 175 19.51 -5.15 8.37
C ALA A 175 18.60 -4.36 9.33
N LEU A 176 18.70 -3.02 9.32
CA LEU A 176 17.88 -2.15 10.15
C LEU A 176 16.40 -2.21 9.75
N SER A 177 16.10 -2.30 8.46
CA SER A 177 14.75 -2.42 7.91
C SER A 177 14.05 -3.69 8.42
N VAL A 178 14.72 -4.83 8.34
CA VAL A 178 14.19 -6.11 8.85
C VAL A 178 13.93 -6.02 10.36
N ARG A 179 14.89 -5.50 11.12
CA ARG A 179 14.76 -5.37 12.58
C ARG A 179 13.61 -4.43 12.97
N PHE A 180 13.42 -3.32 12.23
CA PHE A 180 12.29 -2.40 12.45
C PHE A 180 10.95 -3.13 12.30
N GLY A 181 10.76 -3.85 11.21
CA GLY A 181 9.52 -4.59 10.93
C GLY A 181 9.24 -5.69 11.99
N SER A 182 10.26 -6.45 12.37
CA SER A 182 10.16 -7.50 13.41
C SER A 182 9.76 -6.90 14.76
N ASN A 183 10.32 -5.76 15.16
CA ASN A 183 9.94 -5.07 16.39
C ASN A 183 8.47 -4.62 16.38
N VAL A 184 7.99 -4.07 15.26
CA VAL A 184 6.58 -3.66 15.12
C VAL A 184 5.64 -4.85 15.24
N LEU A 185 5.99 -5.98 14.62
CA LEU A 185 5.21 -7.21 14.73
C LEU A 185 5.15 -7.72 16.16
N ALA A 186 6.30 -7.78 16.85
CA ALA A 186 6.39 -8.24 18.23
C ALA A 186 5.60 -7.36 19.20
N GLU A 187 5.77 -6.03 19.15
CA GLU A 187 5.02 -5.08 20.02
C GLU A 187 3.52 -5.20 19.81
N ASN A 188 3.10 -5.36 18.55
CA ASN A 188 1.69 -5.50 18.24
C ASN A 188 1.07 -6.78 18.82
N ASN A 189 1.83 -7.88 18.87
CA ASN A 189 1.37 -9.15 19.41
C ASN A 189 1.46 -9.23 20.94
N ASN A 190 2.31 -8.42 21.58
CA ASN A 190 2.56 -8.49 23.02
C ASN A 190 1.46 -7.83 23.87
N PHE A 191 0.68 -6.91 23.32
CA PHE A 191 -0.35 -6.21 24.09
C PHE A 191 -1.69 -6.94 24.04
N VAL A 192 -2.27 -7.20 25.21
CA VAL A 192 -3.63 -7.69 25.35
C VAL A 192 -4.30 -7.00 26.55
N MET A 193 -5.42 -6.34 26.32
CA MET A 193 -6.27 -5.77 27.35
C MET A 193 -7.45 -6.72 27.65
N TYR A 194 -7.60 -7.14 28.90
CA TYR A 194 -8.69 -8.01 29.33
C TYR A 194 -9.81 -7.21 29.97
N GLN A 195 -11.05 -7.51 29.58
CA GLN A 195 -12.28 -6.92 30.12
C GLN A 195 -13.19 -8.00 30.69
N THR A 196 -14.12 -7.59 31.57
CA THR A 196 -15.13 -8.47 32.21
C THR A 196 -16.50 -8.37 31.52
N ASP A 197 -17.42 -9.28 31.84
CA ASP A 197 -18.81 -9.22 31.34
C ASP A 197 -19.49 -7.86 31.57
N LYS A 198 -19.18 -7.21 32.70
CA LYS A 198 -19.72 -5.89 33.05
C LYS A 198 -19.18 -4.81 32.12
N ASP A 199 -17.89 -4.86 31.78
CA ASP A 199 -17.22 -3.83 31.00
C ASP A 199 -17.65 -3.86 29.54
N VAL A 200 -18.01 -5.04 29.04
CA VAL A 200 -18.42 -5.24 27.63
C VAL A 200 -19.94 -5.31 27.43
N ALA A 201 -20.74 -5.15 28.49
CA ALA A 201 -22.21 -5.40 28.44
C ALA A 201 -22.93 -4.53 27.37
N THR A 202 -22.41 -3.34 27.08
CA THR A 202 -23.00 -2.38 26.13
C THR A 202 -22.38 -2.44 24.72
N LEU A 203 -21.32 -3.24 24.54
CA LEU A 203 -20.71 -3.39 23.21
C LEU A 203 -21.61 -4.22 22.29
N PRO A 204 -21.54 -4.00 20.96
CA PRO A 204 -22.21 -4.85 19.99
C PRO A 204 -21.89 -6.33 20.19
N THR A 205 -22.84 -7.20 19.91
CA THR A 205 -22.68 -8.66 20.07
C THR A 205 -21.49 -9.18 19.28
N SER A 206 -21.31 -8.72 18.04
CA SER A 206 -20.19 -9.12 17.19
C SER A 206 -18.82 -8.79 17.81
N VAL A 207 -18.70 -7.62 18.44
CA VAL A 207 -17.45 -7.19 19.12
C VAL A 207 -17.18 -8.04 20.36
N ARG A 208 -18.23 -8.33 21.16
CA ARG A 208 -18.11 -9.19 22.34
C ARG A 208 -17.72 -10.62 21.98
N ASP A 209 -18.40 -11.20 20.98
CA ASP A 209 -18.13 -12.57 20.53
C ASP A 209 -16.70 -12.72 20.05
N ALA A 210 -16.20 -11.79 19.22
CA ALA A 210 -14.81 -11.78 18.76
C ALA A 210 -13.81 -11.67 19.91
N ALA A 211 -14.06 -10.77 20.87
CA ALA A 211 -13.20 -10.62 22.04
C ALA A 211 -13.23 -11.85 22.97
N LYS A 212 -14.38 -12.53 23.06
CA LYS A 212 -14.53 -13.78 23.82
C LYS A 212 -13.77 -14.94 23.20
N GLU A 213 -13.85 -15.07 21.87
CA GLU A 213 -13.10 -16.09 21.14
C GLU A 213 -11.59 -15.86 21.27
N LYS A 214 -11.15 -14.59 21.14
CA LYS A 214 -9.72 -14.25 21.34
C LYS A 214 -9.24 -14.57 22.75
N ALA A 215 -10.05 -14.30 23.77
CA ALA A 215 -9.70 -14.68 25.16
C ALA A 215 -9.59 -16.20 25.33
N LYS A 216 -10.46 -16.98 24.69
CA LYS A 216 -10.36 -18.46 24.68
C LYS A 216 -9.05 -18.95 24.02
N GLU A 217 -8.68 -18.37 22.88
CA GLU A 217 -7.40 -18.69 22.20
C GLU A 217 -6.20 -18.45 23.11
N LEU A 218 -6.27 -17.38 23.93
CA LEU A 218 -5.22 -17.02 24.88
C LEU A 218 -5.29 -17.77 26.23
N GLY A 219 -6.22 -18.71 26.37
CA GLY A 219 -6.40 -19.50 27.62
C GLY A 219 -7.15 -18.77 28.74
N GLU A 220 -7.75 -17.61 28.47
CA GLU A 220 -8.45 -16.74 29.43
C GLU A 220 -9.97 -16.69 29.15
N GLY A 221 -10.57 -17.86 28.92
CA GLY A 221 -11.95 -18.01 28.45
C GLY A 221 -13.06 -17.36 29.30
N ASP A 222 -12.78 -16.93 30.52
CA ASP A 222 -13.74 -16.20 31.36
C ASP A 222 -13.76 -14.69 31.13
N LYS A 223 -12.80 -14.18 30.34
CA LYS A 223 -12.62 -12.76 30.03
C LYS A 223 -12.98 -12.44 28.58
N TYR A 224 -12.77 -11.20 28.19
CA TYR A 224 -12.82 -10.66 26.83
C TYR A 224 -11.49 -10.02 26.53
N ALA A 225 -10.83 -10.41 25.45
CA ALA A 225 -9.49 -9.95 25.08
C ALA A 225 -9.55 -8.95 23.90
N PHE A 226 -8.98 -7.78 24.11
CA PHE A 226 -8.81 -6.75 23.09
C PHE A 226 -7.33 -6.56 22.79
N THR A 227 -6.97 -6.48 21.50
CA THR A 227 -5.59 -6.39 21.02
C THR A 227 -5.40 -5.15 20.18
N LEU A 228 -4.15 -4.87 19.77
CA LEU A 228 -3.82 -3.71 18.91
C LEU A 228 -4.12 -3.95 17.41
N HIS A 229 -4.61 -5.11 17.03
CA HIS A 229 -5.08 -5.34 15.66
C HIS A 229 -6.32 -4.50 15.38
N LYS A 230 -6.36 -3.81 14.24
CA LYS A 230 -7.45 -2.87 13.90
C LYS A 230 -8.86 -3.45 14.06
N PRO A 231 -9.16 -4.71 13.67
CA PRO A 231 -10.50 -5.30 13.88
C PRO A 231 -10.90 -5.47 15.35
N SER A 232 -9.96 -5.46 16.27
CA SER A 232 -10.20 -5.47 17.73
C SER A 232 -10.21 -4.05 18.31
N LEU A 233 -9.22 -3.25 17.96
CA LEU A 233 -9.00 -1.89 18.48
C LEU A 233 -10.12 -0.92 18.07
N ILE A 234 -10.38 -0.78 16.77
CA ILE A 234 -11.29 0.26 16.27
C ILE A 234 -12.73 0.05 16.77
N PRO A 235 -13.34 -1.16 16.74
CA PRO A 235 -14.64 -1.36 17.33
C PRO A 235 -14.69 -1.08 18.85
N PHE A 236 -13.61 -1.38 19.58
CA PHE A 236 -13.55 -1.04 20.99
C PHE A 236 -13.55 0.47 21.23
N LEU A 237 -12.72 1.21 20.51
CA LEU A 237 -12.68 2.68 20.57
C LEU A 237 -14.02 3.31 20.16
N THR A 238 -14.69 2.72 19.17
CA THR A 238 -15.98 3.20 18.62
C THR A 238 -17.13 3.01 19.58
N PHE A 239 -17.22 1.84 20.24
CA PHE A 239 -18.42 1.45 20.97
C PHE A 239 -18.28 1.42 22.50
N SER A 240 -17.06 1.39 23.05
CA SER A 240 -16.87 1.32 24.50
C SER A 240 -17.18 2.65 25.19
N PRO A 241 -18.14 2.70 26.13
CA PRO A 241 -18.37 3.89 26.94
C PRO A 241 -17.29 4.10 28.01
N ASN A 242 -16.47 3.09 28.31
CA ASN A 242 -15.40 3.16 29.30
C ASN A 242 -14.21 3.98 28.75
N ARG A 243 -14.20 5.28 29.08
CA ARG A 243 -13.18 6.22 28.63
C ARG A 243 -11.76 5.81 29.05
N ALA A 244 -11.59 5.33 30.29
CA ALA A 244 -10.28 4.92 30.79
C ALA A 244 -9.73 3.70 30.01
N ALA A 245 -10.58 2.75 29.66
CA ALA A 245 -10.18 1.60 28.84
C ALA A 245 -9.88 2.01 27.38
N ARG A 246 -10.61 3.01 26.82
CA ARG A 246 -10.26 3.58 25.51
C ARG A 246 -8.90 4.25 25.54
N GLU A 247 -8.62 5.03 26.60
CA GLU A 247 -7.30 5.66 26.80
C GLU A 247 -6.20 4.61 26.88
N GLU A 248 -6.36 3.55 27.67
CA GLU A 248 -5.38 2.48 27.87
C GLU A 248 -4.99 1.84 26.53
N ILE A 249 -5.96 1.32 25.80
CA ILE A 249 -5.68 0.62 24.53
C ILE A 249 -5.19 1.58 23.44
N TYR A 250 -5.68 2.81 23.40
CA TYR A 250 -5.25 3.82 22.44
C TYR A 250 -3.80 4.25 22.67
N ARG A 251 -3.43 4.52 23.93
CA ARG A 251 -2.04 4.85 24.28
C ARG A 251 -1.09 3.69 23.97
N ALA A 252 -1.50 2.45 24.22
CA ALA A 252 -0.71 1.29 23.82
C ALA A 252 -0.52 1.22 22.29
N TYR A 253 -1.55 1.58 21.53
CA TYR A 253 -1.49 1.59 20.07
C TYR A 253 -0.54 2.67 19.51
N ILE A 254 -0.64 3.91 19.97
CA ILE A 254 0.16 5.02 19.44
C ILE A 254 1.60 5.03 19.97
N ASN A 255 1.90 4.30 21.06
CA ASN A 255 3.25 4.17 21.62
C ASN A 255 3.95 2.85 21.23
N ARG A 256 3.48 2.15 20.22
CA ARG A 256 4.18 0.95 19.75
C ARG A 256 5.61 1.26 19.36
N CYS A 257 6.53 0.41 19.80
CA CYS A 257 7.98 0.57 19.60
C CYS A 257 8.56 1.90 20.10
N ASN A 258 7.89 2.52 21.11
CA ASN A 258 8.32 3.73 21.82
C ASN A 258 8.33 3.54 23.35
N ASN A 259 8.58 2.32 23.82
CA ASN A 259 8.42 1.93 25.22
C ASN A 259 9.75 1.78 25.98
N ASN A 260 10.89 2.15 25.36
CA ASN A 260 12.24 1.97 25.91
C ASN A 260 12.52 0.51 26.33
N ASN A 261 11.92 -0.45 25.64
CA ASN A 261 12.11 -1.89 25.77
C ASN A 261 12.98 -2.45 24.64
N GLU A 262 13.07 -3.77 24.53
CA GLU A 262 13.84 -4.46 23.48
C GLU A 262 13.31 -4.24 22.06
N TYR A 263 12.06 -3.81 21.91
CA TYR A 263 11.38 -3.53 20.63
C TYR A 263 11.37 -2.02 20.28
N ASP A 264 12.07 -1.19 21.02
CA ASP A 264 12.11 0.25 20.79
C ASP A 264 12.83 0.59 19.47
N ASN A 265 12.16 1.32 18.57
CA ASN A 265 12.66 1.62 17.24
C ASN A 265 13.36 2.99 17.13
N LYS A 266 13.38 3.82 18.17
CA LYS A 266 13.95 5.17 18.09
C LYS A 266 15.40 5.21 17.65
N GLN A 267 16.24 4.27 18.13
CA GLN A 267 17.64 4.22 17.71
C GLN A 267 17.77 3.73 16.26
N ILE A 268 16.96 2.75 15.84
CA ILE A 268 16.91 2.27 14.45
C ILE A 268 16.57 3.42 13.49
N ILE A 269 15.56 4.23 13.84
CA ILE A 269 15.16 5.40 13.04
C ILE A 269 16.32 6.39 12.88
N LYS A 270 17.00 6.72 13.98
CA LYS A 270 18.16 7.64 13.96
C LYS A 270 19.25 7.16 13.01
N ASP A 271 19.59 5.88 13.10
CA ASP A 271 20.61 5.27 12.26
C ASP A 271 20.17 5.21 10.79
N MET A 272 18.93 4.82 10.51
CA MET A 272 18.40 4.77 9.14
C MET A 272 18.35 6.16 8.49
N VAL A 273 17.86 7.17 9.19
CA VAL A 273 17.79 8.55 8.65
C VAL A 273 19.18 9.08 8.38
N ARG A 274 20.15 8.85 9.29
CA ARG A 274 21.55 9.23 9.09
C ARG A 274 22.16 8.54 7.87
N LEU A 275 21.98 7.23 7.74
CA LEU A 275 22.51 6.44 6.62
C LEU A 275 21.87 6.83 5.28
N ARG A 276 20.55 7.06 5.26
CA ARG A 276 19.84 7.55 4.07
C ARG A 276 20.34 8.92 3.62
N THR A 277 20.57 9.85 4.57
CA THR A 277 21.15 11.17 4.27
C THR A 277 22.56 11.04 3.71
N GLU A 278 23.41 10.19 4.32
CA GLU A 278 24.76 9.91 3.82
C GLU A 278 24.75 9.29 2.42
N LYS A 279 23.86 8.33 2.16
CA LYS A 279 23.62 7.72 0.84
C LYS A 279 23.29 8.79 -0.21
N ALA A 280 22.33 9.65 0.09
CA ALA A 280 21.93 10.72 -0.81
C ALA A 280 23.10 11.65 -1.14
N HIS A 281 23.90 12.04 -0.16
CA HIS A 281 25.08 12.89 -0.36
C HIS A 281 26.17 12.22 -1.22
N LEU A 282 26.43 10.93 -1.00
CA LEU A 282 27.37 10.17 -1.84
C LEU A 282 26.93 10.17 -3.31
N LEU A 283 25.61 10.10 -3.54
CA LEU A 283 25.02 10.11 -4.88
C LEU A 283 24.79 11.53 -5.46
N GLY A 284 25.19 12.59 -4.73
CA GLY A 284 25.15 13.98 -5.21
C GLY A 284 23.85 14.73 -4.95
N TYR A 285 22.93 14.18 -4.14
CA TYR A 285 21.68 14.83 -3.74
C TYR A 285 21.84 15.55 -2.40
N LYS A 286 21.03 16.59 -2.15
CA LYS A 286 21.07 17.38 -0.90
C LYS A 286 20.36 16.71 0.27
N SER A 287 19.38 15.84 -0.02
CA SER A 287 18.63 15.08 0.97
C SER A 287 18.18 13.75 0.39
N TYR A 288 17.75 12.83 1.26
CA TYR A 288 17.20 11.56 0.81
C TYR A 288 15.88 11.73 0.03
N ALA A 289 15.03 12.69 0.41
CA ALA A 289 13.81 13.00 -0.33
C ALA A 289 14.10 13.47 -1.77
N GLU A 290 15.15 14.29 -2.00
CA GLU A 290 15.55 14.64 -3.37
C GLU A 290 15.96 13.39 -4.18
N TYR A 291 16.71 12.47 -3.58
CA TYR A 291 17.08 11.20 -4.21
C TYR A 291 15.88 10.33 -4.52
N ALA A 292 15.02 10.08 -3.52
CA ALA A 292 13.89 9.15 -3.66
C ALA A 292 12.85 9.65 -4.67
N ILE A 293 12.56 10.95 -4.68
CA ILE A 293 11.49 11.55 -5.49
C ILE A 293 11.92 11.86 -6.92
N SER A 294 13.23 11.91 -7.22
CA SER A 294 13.71 12.33 -8.54
C SER A 294 13.22 11.48 -9.71
N GLU A 295 12.82 10.24 -9.50
CA GLU A 295 12.28 9.33 -10.52
C GLU A 295 10.76 9.11 -10.40
N GLN A 296 10.10 9.84 -9.51
CA GLN A 296 8.67 9.79 -9.37
C GLN A 296 8.00 10.83 -10.30
N MET A 297 6.68 10.70 -10.53
CA MET A 297 5.93 11.71 -11.30
C MET A 297 6.07 13.11 -10.71
N ALA A 298 6.14 13.24 -9.38
CA ALA A 298 6.35 14.51 -8.68
C ALA A 298 7.72 15.13 -8.93
N ALA A 299 8.72 14.35 -9.27
CA ALA A 299 10.09 14.72 -9.61
C ALA A 299 10.87 15.53 -8.56
N THR A 300 10.22 16.23 -7.66
CA THR A 300 10.86 17.07 -6.64
C THR A 300 10.09 17.09 -5.31
N PRO A 301 10.77 17.18 -4.15
CA PRO A 301 10.10 17.37 -2.85
C PRO A 301 9.21 18.61 -2.82
N LYS A 302 9.59 19.68 -3.54
CA LYS A 302 8.80 20.93 -3.60
C LYS A 302 7.44 20.69 -4.23
N ALA A 303 7.32 19.87 -5.29
CA ALA A 303 6.04 19.55 -5.90
C ALA A 303 5.13 18.80 -4.92
N VAL A 304 5.71 17.89 -4.14
CA VAL A 304 5.02 17.14 -3.09
C VAL A 304 4.52 18.08 -1.97
N TYR A 305 5.40 18.92 -1.41
CA TYR A 305 4.99 19.90 -0.41
C TYR A 305 3.86 20.81 -0.89
N ASN A 306 3.92 21.29 -2.13
CA ASN A 306 2.87 22.14 -2.69
C ASN A 306 1.49 21.44 -2.67
N LEU A 307 1.44 20.16 -3.01
CA LEU A 307 0.19 19.40 -2.94
C LEU A 307 -0.26 19.19 -1.48
N LEU A 308 0.66 18.75 -0.62
CA LEU A 308 0.34 18.46 0.79
C LEU A 308 -0.12 19.72 1.54
N ASP A 309 0.57 20.85 1.37
CA ASP A 309 0.22 22.12 2.03
C ASP A 309 -1.13 22.66 1.56
N GLU A 310 -1.47 22.47 0.28
CA GLU A 310 -2.77 22.90 -0.27
C GLU A 310 -3.94 22.09 0.31
N VAL A 311 -3.73 20.81 0.63
CA VAL A 311 -4.73 19.94 1.24
C VAL A 311 -4.78 20.12 2.76
N TRP A 312 -3.64 20.43 3.39
CA TRP A 312 -3.48 20.48 4.85
C TRP A 312 -4.38 21.51 5.52
N ALA A 313 -4.32 22.76 5.09
CA ALA A 313 -5.05 23.83 5.77
C ALA A 313 -6.59 23.62 5.73
N PRO A 314 -7.22 23.29 4.61
CA PRO A 314 -8.65 22.95 4.58
C PRO A 314 -9.00 21.71 5.41
N ALA A 315 -8.11 20.69 5.46
CA ALA A 315 -8.34 19.49 6.24
C ALA A 315 -8.37 19.78 7.74
N VAL A 316 -7.39 20.53 8.26
CA VAL A 316 -7.32 20.90 9.68
C VAL A 316 -8.50 21.81 10.07
N GLU A 317 -8.93 22.74 9.21
CA GLU A 317 -10.15 23.53 9.47
C GLU A 317 -11.39 22.63 9.57
N ARG A 318 -11.55 21.71 8.64
CA ARG A 318 -12.66 20.76 8.65
C ARG A 318 -12.62 19.87 9.90
N ALA A 319 -11.44 19.40 10.30
CA ALA A 319 -11.27 18.62 11.53
C ALA A 319 -11.67 19.40 12.78
N LYS A 320 -11.39 20.70 12.84
CA LYS A 320 -11.85 21.59 13.95
C LYS A 320 -13.37 21.74 13.98
N GLU A 321 -14.03 21.82 12.82
CA GLU A 321 -15.49 21.82 12.73
C GLU A 321 -16.07 20.51 13.28
N GLU A 322 -15.52 19.35 12.86
CA GLU A 322 -15.92 18.02 13.32
C GLU A 322 -15.70 17.86 14.84
N LEU A 323 -14.55 18.31 15.36
CA LEU A 323 -14.28 18.30 16.80
C LEU A 323 -15.32 19.14 17.57
N SER A 324 -15.64 20.34 17.08
CA SER A 324 -16.61 21.20 17.74
C SER A 324 -17.99 20.57 17.87
N GLU A 325 -18.41 19.79 16.89
CA GLU A 325 -19.68 19.04 16.97
C GLU A 325 -19.62 17.93 18.02
N MET A 326 -18.53 17.20 18.10
CA MET A 326 -18.33 16.13 19.09
C MET A 326 -18.19 16.68 20.52
N GLU A 327 -17.55 17.82 20.69
CA GLU A 327 -17.41 18.46 22.00
C GLU A 327 -18.76 18.85 22.63
N VAL A 328 -19.80 19.11 21.84
CA VAL A 328 -21.15 19.34 22.38
C VAL A 328 -21.65 18.13 23.14
N MET A 329 -21.46 16.93 22.57
CA MET A 329 -21.85 15.68 23.23
C MET A 329 -20.94 15.35 24.40
N PHE A 330 -19.64 15.57 24.25
CA PHE A 330 -18.65 15.33 25.31
C PHE A 330 -18.96 16.14 26.58
N LYS A 331 -19.28 17.43 26.42
CA LYS A 331 -19.64 18.32 27.55
C LYS A 331 -20.95 17.90 28.24
N ASN A 332 -21.85 17.23 27.55
CA ASN A 332 -23.06 16.66 28.17
C ASN A 332 -22.77 15.42 29.02
N ASP A 333 -21.78 14.61 28.61
CA ASP A 333 -21.37 13.41 29.34
C ASP A 333 -20.43 13.75 30.51
N PHE A 334 -19.61 14.80 30.40
CA PHE A 334 -18.62 15.24 31.39
C PHE A 334 -18.93 16.68 31.79
N THR A 335 -19.77 16.85 32.81
CA THR A 335 -20.24 18.16 33.31
C THR A 335 -19.30 18.76 34.35
N GLU A 336 -18.35 17.99 34.89
CA GLU A 336 -17.38 18.44 35.87
C GLU A 336 -16.21 19.16 35.22
N ASP A 337 -15.69 20.21 35.88
CA ASP A 337 -14.51 20.90 35.41
C ASP A 337 -13.26 19.99 35.44
N GLY A 338 -12.45 20.06 34.40
CA GLY A 338 -11.18 19.33 34.28
C GLY A 338 -11.12 18.25 33.24
N TYR A 339 -12.25 17.78 32.70
CA TYR A 339 -12.26 16.88 31.56
C TYR A 339 -12.04 17.65 30.26
N LYS A 340 -11.13 17.12 29.41
CA LYS A 340 -10.89 17.63 28.06
C LYS A 340 -11.15 16.50 27.06
N PHE A 341 -11.58 16.88 25.87
CA PHE A 341 -11.66 15.96 24.75
C PHE A 341 -10.25 15.61 24.31
N GLU A 342 -9.94 14.32 24.19
CA GLU A 342 -8.62 13.80 23.84
C GLU A 342 -8.71 12.88 22.61
N SER A 343 -7.58 12.49 22.04
CA SER A 343 -7.54 11.68 20.81
C SER A 343 -8.24 10.34 20.94
N TRP A 344 -8.23 9.67 22.10
CA TRP A 344 -8.99 8.42 22.36
C TRP A 344 -10.49 8.58 22.48
N ASP A 345 -11.01 9.81 22.45
CA ASP A 345 -12.45 10.10 22.47
C ASP A 345 -13.03 10.20 21.06
N TRP A 346 -12.20 10.41 20.02
CA TRP A 346 -12.63 10.74 18.68
C TRP A 346 -13.57 9.71 18.08
N TRP A 347 -13.18 8.43 18.00
CA TRP A 347 -14.00 7.36 17.41
C TRP A 347 -15.35 7.22 18.10
N TYR A 348 -15.37 7.28 19.43
CA TYR A 348 -16.59 7.14 20.22
C TYR A 348 -17.59 8.26 19.95
N TYR A 349 -17.14 9.50 19.95
CA TYR A 349 -18.02 10.64 19.70
C TYR A 349 -18.34 10.82 18.21
N ALA A 350 -17.43 10.52 17.31
CA ALA A 350 -17.67 10.50 15.87
C ALA A 350 -18.83 9.55 15.53
N GLU A 351 -18.85 8.33 16.07
CA GLU A 351 -19.93 7.38 15.84
C GLU A 351 -21.28 7.90 16.37
N ARG A 352 -21.29 8.53 17.53
CA ARG A 352 -22.52 9.13 18.10
C ARG A 352 -23.04 10.29 17.24
N VAL A 353 -22.17 11.14 16.72
CA VAL A 353 -22.54 12.18 15.76
C VAL A 353 -23.06 11.57 14.47
N ARG A 354 -22.41 10.54 13.96
CA ARG A 354 -22.82 9.82 12.74
C ARG A 354 -24.21 9.22 12.89
N GLN A 355 -24.47 8.55 14.02
CA GLN A 355 -25.80 8.02 14.33
C GLN A 355 -26.87 9.11 14.43
N GLN A 356 -26.55 10.23 15.07
CA GLN A 356 -27.49 11.34 15.23
C GLN A 356 -27.82 12.02 13.88
N LYS A 357 -26.79 12.29 13.05
CA LYS A 357 -26.95 13.03 11.78
C LYS A 357 -27.54 12.17 10.67
N TYR A 358 -27.04 10.95 10.53
CA TYR A 358 -27.35 10.11 9.37
C TYR A 358 -28.24 8.93 9.72
N SER A 359 -28.53 8.72 10.99
CA SER A 359 -29.24 7.52 11.48
C SER A 359 -28.56 6.22 10.99
N LEU A 360 -27.23 6.26 10.86
CA LEU A 360 -26.40 5.16 10.40
C LEU A 360 -25.76 4.49 11.61
N ASN A 361 -26.07 3.23 11.83
CA ASN A 361 -25.48 2.42 12.89
C ASN A 361 -24.53 1.42 12.22
N GLU A 362 -23.26 1.45 12.59
CA GLU A 362 -22.20 0.60 12.01
C GLU A 362 -22.53 -0.88 12.13
N ASP A 363 -22.98 -1.34 13.31
CA ASP A 363 -23.28 -2.76 13.55
C ASP A 363 -24.46 -3.26 12.68
N VAL A 364 -25.45 -2.39 12.41
CA VAL A 364 -26.54 -2.71 11.49
C VAL A 364 -26.05 -2.76 10.04
N ILE A 365 -25.22 -1.81 9.65
CA ILE A 365 -24.70 -1.74 8.27
C ILE A 365 -23.80 -2.92 7.95
N ARG A 366 -22.89 -3.31 8.84
CA ARG A 366 -22.01 -4.48 8.67
C ARG A 366 -22.78 -5.76 8.35
N SER A 367 -24.03 -5.91 8.85
CA SER A 367 -24.85 -7.09 8.59
C SER A 367 -25.16 -7.34 7.10
N TYR A 368 -24.95 -6.34 6.24
CA TYR A 368 -25.11 -6.43 4.78
C TYR A 368 -23.81 -6.74 4.03
N PHE A 369 -22.66 -6.70 4.70
CA PHE A 369 -21.34 -6.81 4.11
C PHE A 369 -20.59 -8.05 4.62
N SER A 370 -21.12 -9.24 4.30
CA SER A 370 -20.33 -10.45 4.53
C SER A 370 -19.13 -10.48 3.58
N LEU A 371 -18.00 -11.01 4.05
CA LEU A 371 -16.78 -11.14 3.25
C LEU A 371 -17.03 -11.86 1.92
N ASP A 372 -17.80 -12.95 1.94
CA ASP A 372 -18.10 -13.72 0.72
C ASP A 372 -18.90 -12.90 -0.30
N ASN A 373 -19.90 -12.13 0.17
CA ASN A 373 -20.68 -11.28 -0.71
C ASN A 373 -19.82 -10.10 -1.26
N THR A 374 -18.96 -9.53 -0.43
CA THR A 374 -18.07 -8.45 -0.84
C THR A 374 -17.04 -8.95 -1.88
N ARG A 375 -16.49 -10.17 -1.69
CA ARG A 375 -15.65 -10.83 -2.69
C ARG A 375 -16.41 -11.05 -3.99
N GLN A 376 -17.66 -11.48 -3.93
CA GLN A 376 -18.49 -11.59 -5.14
C GLN A 376 -18.74 -10.22 -5.78
N GLY A 377 -18.82 -9.15 -4.98
CA GLY A 377 -18.93 -7.77 -5.45
C GLY A 377 -17.76 -7.35 -6.33
N ILE A 378 -16.52 -7.61 -5.90
CA ILE A 378 -15.33 -7.30 -6.73
C ILE A 378 -15.28 -8.14 -8.00
N PHE A 379 -15.72 -9.41 -7.97
CA PHE A 379 -15.81 -10.24 -9.16
C PHE A 379 -16.86 -9.70 -10.14
N ASN A 380 -18.01 -9.28 -9.65
CA ASN A 380 -19.05 -8.64 -10.46
C ASN A 380 -18.56 -7.34 -11.10
N LEU A 381 -17.83 -6.50 -10.35
CA LEU A 381 -17.24 -5.27 -10.87
C LEU A 381 -16.29 -5.57 -12.02
N ALA A 382 -15.34 -6.48 -11.82
CA ALA A 382 -14.35 -6.85 -12.84
C ALA A 382 -15.00 -7.45 -14.08
N ASN A 383 -16.04 -8.28 -13.93
CA ASN A 383 -16.79 -8.83 -15.05
C ASN A 383 -17.53 -7.74 -15.84
N ARG A 384 -18.17 -6.79 -15.14
CA ARG A 384 -18.87 -5.67 -15.80
C ARG A 384 -17.92 -4.77 -16.57
N LEU A 385 -16.78 -4.41 -15.97
CA LEU A 385 -15.79 -3.52 -16.58
C LEU A 385 -14.99 -4.22 -17.70
N PHE A 386 -14.44 -5.40 -17.42
CA PHE A 386 -13.42 -6.01 -18.25
C PHE A 386 -13.85 -7.35 -18.89
N GLY A 387 -14.95 -7.94 -18.43
CA GLY A 387 -15.45 -9.23 -18.92
C GLY A 387 -14.73 -10.45 -18.33
N ILE A 388 -13.81 -10.26 -17.39
CA ILE A 388 -13.06 -11.36 -16.76
C ILE A 388 -13.91 -12.14 -15.75
N THR A 389 -13.54 -13.41 -15.55
CA THR A 389 -14.24 -14.32 -14.64
C THR A 389 -13.27 -15.01 -13.68
N PHE A 390 -13.82 -15.51 -12.56
CA PHE A 390 -13.05 -16.12 -11.46
C PHE A 390 -13.59 -17.50 -11.18
N ARG A 391 -12.74 -18.53 -11.27
CA ARG A 391 -13.09 -19.92 -11.04
C ARG A 391 -12.32 -20.45 -9.83
N PRO A 392 -12.98 -20.96 -8.77
CA PRO A 392 -12.27 -21.56 -7.65
C PRO A 392 -11.41 -22.73 -8.13
N VAL A 393 -10.17 -22.82 -7.64
CA VAL A 393 -9.23 -23.90 -8.01
C VAL A 393 -8.58 -24.50 -6.76
N SER A 394 -8.28 -25.80 -6.85
CA SER A 394 -7.53 -26.50 -5.81
C SER A 394 -6.06 -26.53 -6.22
N VAL A 395 -5.27 -25.70 -5.56
CA VAL A 395 -3.82 -25.57 -5.73
C VAL A 395 -3.15 -25.55 -4.36
N PRO A 396 -1.85 -25.80 -4.24
CA PRO A 396 -1.11 -25.61 -2.98
C PRO A 396 -1.32 -24.21 -2.39
N VAL A 397 -1.52 -24.12 -1.07
CA VAL A 397 -1.69 -22.86 -0.32
C VAL A 397 -0.70 -22.83 0.84
N TYR A 398 -0.27 -21.66 1.26
CA TYR A 398 0.68 -21.48 2.36
C TYR A 398 0.03 -21.52 3.74
N HIS A 399 -1.29 -21.31 3.81
CA HIS A 399 -2.08 -21.40 5.05
C HIS A 399 -3.49 -21.93 4.72
N ASN A 400 -4.11 -22.67 5.64
CA ASN A 400 -5.40 -23.33 5.45
C ASN A 400 -6.60 -22.38 5.27
N GLU A 401 -6.46 -21.11 5.67
CA GLU A 401 -7.49 -20.07 5.47
C GLU A 401 -7.38 -19.39 4.09
N VAL A 402 -6.34 -19.69 3.31
CA VAL A 402 -6.12 -19.10 1.98
C VAL A 402 -7.00 -19.80 0.94
N SER A 403 -7.68 -19.03 0.13
CA SER A 403 -8.43 -19.52 -1.03
C SER A 403 -7.79 -19.06 -2.35
N ALA A 404 -7.96 -19.84 -3.41
CA ALA A 404 -7.35 -19.58 -4.71
C ALA A 404 -8.39 -19.62 -5.85
N TYR A 405 -8.20 -18.73 -6.82
CA TYR A 405 -9.03 -18.60 -7.99
C TYR A 405 -8.17 -18.51 -9.25
N GLU A 406 -8.57 -19.22 -10.29
CA GLU A 406 -8.10 -18.97 -11.64
C GLU A 406 -8.85 -17.76 -12.20
N VAL A 407 -8.12 -16.82 -12.76
CA VAL A 407 -8.67 -15.64 -13.43
C VAL A 407 -8.60 -15.87 -14.94
N LEU A 408 -9.76 -15.75 -15.59
CA LEU A 408 -9.93 -15.97 -17.02
C LEU A 408 -10.32 -14.64 -17.70
N ASP A 409 -9.73 -14.37 -18.85
CA ASP A 409 -10.10 -13.22 -19.68
C ASP A 409 -11.46 -13.46 -20.38
N LYS A 410 -11.97 -12.45 -21.05
CA LYS A 410 -13.24 -12.46 -21.80
C LYS A 410 -13.30 -13.54 -22.90
N ASP A 411 -12.16 -14.01 -23.38
CA ASP A 411 -12.01 -15.09 -24.35
C ASP A 411 -11.70 -16.45 -23.70
N GLU A 412 -11.87 -16.55 -22.37
CA GLU A 412 -11.57 -17.74 -21.55
C GLU A 412 -10.07 -18.09 -21.47
N SER A 413 -9.17 -17.25 -21.97
CA SER A 413 -7.73 -17.44 -21.79
C SER A 413 -7.30 -17.22 -20.33
N HIS A 414 -6.29 -17.97 -19.87
CA HIS A 414 -5.75 -17.90 -18.53
C HIS A 414 -4.96 -16.60 -18.31
N LEU A 415 -5.41 -15.74 -17.39
CA LEU A 415 -4.71 -14.52 -17.00
C LEU A 415 -3.73 -14.74 -15.84
N GLY A 416 -4.10 -15.53 -14.85
CA GLY A 416 -3.27 -15.79 -13.68
C GLY A 416 -4.02 -16.52 -12.57
N ILE A 417 -3.32 -16.72 -11.45
CA ILE A 417 -3.89 -17.26 -10.20
C ILE A 417 -3.96 -16.13 -9.18
N LEU A 418 -5.10 -16.01 -8.51
CA LEU A 418 -5.34 -15.03 -7.44
C LEU A 418 -5.63 -15.75 -6.13
N TYR A 419 -4.77 -15.54 -5.14
CA TYR A 419 -4.96 -15.98 -3.77
C TYR A 419 -5.63 -14.89 -2.93
N PHE A 420 -6.43 -15.33 -1.95
CA PHE A 420 -7.02 -14.45 -0.92
C PHE A 420 -6.69 -14.98 0.47
N ASP A 421 -6.10 -14.11 1.28
CA ASP A 421 -5.73 -14.34 2.67
C ASP A 421 -6.28 -13.20 3.54
N PHE A 422 -7.42 -13.43 4.19
CA PHE A 422 -8.24 -12.34 4.71
C PHE A 422 -8.08 -12.03 6.20
N HIS A 423 -7.61 -12.96 7.02
CA HIS A 423 -7.75 -12.82 8.48
C HIS A 423 -6.41 -12.63 9.20
N PRO A 424 -6.41 -11.83 10.29
CA PRO A 424 -5.20 -11.59 11.08
C PRO A 424 -4.74 -12.86 11.82
N ARG A 425 -3.43 -13.01 11.99
CA ARG A 425 -2.77 -14.04 12.80
C ARG A 425 -1.40 -13.56 13.27
N ALA A 426 -0.81 -14.23 14.24
CA ALA A 426 0.44 -13.81 14.89
C ALA A 426 1.62 -13.66 13.92
N GLY A 427 1.70 -14.54 12.90
CA GLY A 427 2.74 -14.51 11.88
C GLY A 427 2.43 -13.61 10.68
N LYS A 428 1.43 -12.75 10.75
CA LYS A 428 1.03 -11.88 9.62
C LYS A 428 1.24 -10.41 9.96
N GLY A 429 1.88 -9.68 9.05
CA GLY A 429 2.00 -8.23 9.08
C GLY A 429 0.65 -7.54 9.13
N GLN A 430 0.62 -6.31 9.65
CA GLN A 430 -0.60 -5.51 9.77
C GLN A 430 -0.96 -4.77 8.48
N GLY A 431 -2.21 -4.32 8.39
CA GLY A 431 -2.75 -3.62 7.22
C GLY A 431 -3.27 -4.59 6.17
N ALA A 432 -3.27 -4.16 4.93
CA ALA A 432 -3.59 -4.97 3.76
C ALA A 432 -2.55 -4.67 2.66
N TRP A 433 -2.32 -5.64 1.80
CA TRP A 433 -1.44 -5.48 0.64
C TRP A 433 -1.76 -6.50 -0.45
N CYS A 434 -1.37 -6.17 -1.65
CA CYS A 434 -1.33 -7.09 -2.77
C CYS A 434 0.12 -7.33 -3.20
N GLY A 435 0.47 -8.58 -3.42
CA GLY A 435 1.80 -8.97 -3.88
C GLY A 435 1.71 -10.20 -4.79
N TYR A 436 2.86 -10.73 -5.17
CA TYR A 436 2.92 -11.87 -6.06
C TYR A 436 3.95 -12.91 -5.59
N PHE A 437 3.65 -14.17 -5.81
CA PHE A 437 4.61 -15.27 -5.71
C PHE A 437 5.39 -15.46 -6.99
N ARG A 438 4.83 -14.99 -8.11
CA ARG A 438 5.44 -14.97 -9.44
C ARG A 438 4.86 -13.82 -10.25
N GLU A 439 5.74 -13.03 -10.87
CA GLU A 439 5.35 -12.02 -11.85
C GLU A 439 5.03 -12.65 -13.21
N GLN A 440 4.31 -11.92 -14.05
CA GLN A 440 4.21 -12.29 -15.46
C GLN A 440 5.59 -12.23 -16.11
N ARG A 441 5.87 -13.07 -17.08
CA ARG A 441 7.10 -13.02 -17.87
C ARG A 441 6.93 -13.69 -19.22
N TYR A 442 7.78 -13.32 -20.16
CA TYR A 442 7.91 -13.99 -21.42
C TYR A 442 9.12 -14.93 -21.42
N GLU A 443 8.90 -16.17 -21.85
CA GLU A 443 9.94 -17.17 -21.98
C GLU A 443 10.73 -16.97 -23.27
N ALA A 444 11.89 -17.62 -23.42
CA ALA A 444 12.73 -17.50 -24.61
C ALA A 444 12.03 -17.98 -25.90
N ASP A 445 11.03 -18.84 -25.80
CA ASP A 445 10.23 -19.31 -26.94
C ASP A 445 9.04 -18.38 -27.27
N GLY A 446 8.90 -17.25 -26.56
CA GLY A 446 7.83 -16.28 -26.73
C GLY A 446 6.52 -16.65 -26.01
N SER A 447 6.47 -17.77 -25.27
CA SER A 447 5.31 -18.10 -24.45
C SER A 447 5.24 -17.20 -23.21
N ARG A 448 4.02 -16.85 -22.77
CA ARG A 448 3.79 -16.05 -21.56
C ARG A 448 3.57 -16.95 -20.36
N THR A 449 4.36 -16.78 -19.32
CA THR A 449 4.10 -17.33 -17.99
C THR A 449 3.24 -16.36 -17.22
N ALA A 450 2.06 -16.82 -16.79
CA ALA A 450 1.08 -16.00 -16.08
C ALA A 450 1.48 -15.71 -14.61
N PRO A 451 1.07 -14.57 -14.04
CA PRO A 451 1.39 -14.22 -12.66
C PRO A 451 0.62 -15.08 -11.64
N VAL A 452 1.19 -15.15 -10.43
CA VAL A 452 0.56 -15.75 -9.24
C VAL A 452 0.49 -14.67 -8.17
N VAL A 453 -0.69 -14.09 -8.00
CA VAL A 453 -0.97 -12.89 -7.21
C VAL A 453 -1.63 -13.28 -5.89
N SER A 454 -1.41 -12.52 -4.82
CA SER A 454 -2.07 -12.71 -3.53
C SER A 454 -2.53 -11.38 -2.96
N ILE A 455 -3.81 -11.29 -2.59
CA ILE A 455 -4.39 -10.24 -1.76
C ILE A 455 -4.33 -10.74 -0.32
N VAL A 456 -3.70 -9.96 0.55
CA VAL A 456 -3.55 -10.24 1.97
C VAL A 456 -4.18 -9.11 2.78
N CYS A 457 -5.09 -9.48 3.69
CA CYS A 457 -5.82 -8.53 4.53
C CYS A 457 -5.79 -8.97 5.99
N ASN A 458 -6.28 -8.08 6.86
CA ASN A 458 -6.48 -8.33 8.29
C ASN A 458 -7.92 -7.98 8.68
N PHE A 459 -8.90 -8.60 8.01
CA PHE A 459 -10.31 -8.32 8.21
C PHE A 459 -10.89 -9.02 9.43
N THR A 460 -12.03 -8.49 9.90
CA THR A 460 -12.81 -9.06 10.98
C THR A 460 -13.05 -10.56 10.76
N ARG A 461 -12.68 -11.39 11.74
CA ARG A 461 -12.87 -12.85 11.67
C ARG A 461 -14.34 -13.24 11.78
N PRO A 462 -14.75 -14.39 11.20
CA PRO A 462 -16.04 -15.00 11.54
C PRO A 462 -16.02 -15.44 13.00
N THR A 463 -17.20 -15.54 13.59
CA THR A 463 -17.42 -16.11 14.93
C THR A 463 -18.32 -17.35 14.83
N GLU A 464 -18.56 -18.05 15.96
CA GLU A 464 -19.51 -19.17 16.00
C GLU A 464 -20.92 -18.75 15.56
N SER A 465 -21.29 -17.47 15.76
CA SER A 465 -22.64 -16.95 15.53
C SER A 465 -22.80 -16.14 14.24
N THR A 466 -21.70 -15.61 13.68
CA THR A 466 -21.71 -14.71 12.52
C THR A 466 -20.59 -15.03 11.53
N PRO A 467 -20.83 -14.90 10.20
CA PRO A 467 -19.74 -14.90 9.22
C PRO A 467 -18.85 -13.68 9.45
N SER A 468 -17.73 -13.60 8.73
CA SER A 468 -16.93 -12.38 8.67
C SER A 468 -17.78 -11.25 8.10
N LEU A 469 -18.10 -10.26 8.94
CA LEU A 469 -18.90 -9.08 8.61
C LEU A 469 -17.98 -7.86 8.58
N LEU A 470 -17.86 -7.25 7.41
CA LEU A 470 -16.92 -6.17 7.14
C LEU A 470 -17.48 -4.81 7.53
N THR A 471 -16.62 -3.92 7.99
CA THR A 471 -16.89 -2.47 8.04
C THR A 471 -16.88 -1.88 6.63
N LEU A 472 -17.38 -0.67 6.44
CA LEU A 472 -17.28 0.02 5.15
C LEU A 472 -15.82 0.28 4.74
N ASP A 473 -14.94 0.52 5.72
CA ASP A 473 -13.50 0.66 5.49
C ASP A 473 -12.87 -0.65 5.00
N GLU A 474 -13.18 -1.79 5.62
CA GLU A 474 -12.72 -3.12 5.17
C GLU A 474 -13.26 -3.48 3.77
N VAL A 475 -14.51 -3.08 3.46
CA VAL A 475 -15.07 -3.22 2.11
C VAL A 475 -14.26 -2.43 1.11
N THR A 476 -14.02 -1.15 1.37
CA THR A 476 -13.25 -0.27 0.47
C THR A 476 -11.82 -0.79 0.32
N THR A 477 -11.19 -1.26 1.41
CA THR A 477 -9.86 -1.90 1.39
C THR A 477 -9.81 -3.11 0.46
N LEU A 478 -10.86 -3.97 0.44
CA LEU A 478 -10.89 -5.12 -0.47
C LEU A 478 -10.93 -4.68 -1.94
N PHE A 479 -11.69 -3.63 -2.27
CA PHE A 479 -11.70 -3.06 -3.62
C PHE A 479 -10.35 -2.46 -4.00
N HIS A 480 -9.67 -1.80 -3.05
CA HIS A 480 -8.33 -1.26 -3.19
C HIS A 480 -7.32 -2.37 -3.56
N GLU A 481 -7.17 -3.38 -2.71
CA GLU A 481 -6.23 -4.48 -2.95
C GLU A 481 -6.54 -5.25 -4.25
N PHE A 482 -7.83 -5.33 -4.58
CA PHE A 482 -8.25 -5.91 -5.85
C PHE A 482 -7.81 -5.08 -7.06
N GLY A 483 -7.73 -3.76 -6.95
CA GLY A 483 -7.18 -2.90 -7.99
C GLY A 483 -5.70 -3.17 -8.26
N HIS A 484 -4.88 -3.37 -7.23
CA HIS A 484 -3.51 -3.84 -7.38
C HIS A 484 -3.44 -5.22 -8.04
N ALA A 485 -4.30 -6.15 -7.61
CA ALA A 485 -4.36 -7.49 -8.22
C ALA A 485 -4.70 -7.42 -9.72
N LEU A 486 -5.65 -6.56 -10.11
CA LEU A 486 -5.97 -6.35 -11.53
C LEU A 486 -4.78 -5.78 -12.30
N HIS A 487 -4.01 -4.86 -11.70
CA HIS A 487 -2.80 -4.33 -12.31
C HIS A 487 -1.78 -5.45 -12.59
N PHE A 488 -1.47 -6.30 -11.59
CA PHE A 488 -0.55 -7.44 -11.79
C PHE A 488 -1.08 -8.47 -12.81
N LEU A 489 -2.37 -8.77 -12.78
CA LEU A 489 -2.99 -9.75 -13.69
C LEU A 489 -3.03 -9.27 -15.14
N PHE A 490 -3.29 -7.98 -15.35
CA PHE A 490 -3.38 -7.41 -16.70
C PHE A 490 -2.04 -6.98 -17.26
N THR A 491 -1.01 -6.76 -16.43
CA THR A 491 0.34 -6.41 -16.91
C THR A 491 0.78 -7.40 -18.00
N ASN A 492 1.18 -6.85 -19.14
CA ASN A 492 1.57 -7.62 -20.31
C ASN A 492 2.71 -6.91 -21.04
N VAL A 493 3.87 -6.91 -20.42
CA VAL A 493 5.10 -6.29 -20.94
C VAL A 493 6.11 -7.35 -21.33
N ARG A 494 6.89 -7.09 -22.36
CA ARG A 494 7.84 -8.06 -22.92
C ARG A 494 9.06 -8.27 -22.02
N TYR A 495 9.46 -7.26 -21.27
CA TYR A 495 10.66 -7.24 -20.43
C TYR A 495 10.30 -7.07 -18.97
N ASN A 496 10.95 -7.85 -18.09
CA ASN A 496 10.66 -7.82 -16.65
C ASN A 496 11.02 -6.47 -16.01
N GLY A 497 12.08 -5.81 -16.45
CA GLY A 497 12.46 -4.47 -16.01
C GLY A 497 11.43 -3.37 -16.32
N LEU A 498 10.40 -3.69 -17.12
CA LEU A 498 9.28 -2.79 -17.42
C LEU A 498 7.97 -3.13 -16.67
N ILE A 499 7.97 -4.08 -15.72
CA ILE A 499 6.77 -4.40 -14.93
C ILE A 499 6.43 -3.24 -13.98
N GLY A 500 7.44 -2.73 -13.26
CA GLY A 500 7.26 -1.69 -12.26
C GLY A 500 6.95 -0.31 -12.85
N VAL A 501 6.04 0.41 -12.18
CA VAL A 501 5.68 1.82 -12.44
C VAL A 501 6.29 2.73 -11.39
N GLU A 502 6.20 4.06 -11.57
CA GLU A 502 6.57 5.03 -10.55
C GLU A 502 5.75 4.81 -9.26
N GLY A 503 6.38 5.03 -8.09
CA GLY A 503 5.74 4.80 -6.81
C GLY A 503 4.51 5.67 -6.57
N ASP A 504 4.53 6.93 -7.04
CA ASP A 504 3.37 7.83 -6.95
C ASP A 504 2.30 7.60 -8.04
N PHE A 505 2.51 6.58 -8.90
CA PHE A 505 1.50 6.07 -9.83
C PHE A 505 0.90 4.73 -9.37
N VAL A 506 1.61 3.98 -8.53
CA VAL A 506 1.27 2.58 -8.17
C VAL A 506 -0.10 2.46 -7.49
N GLU A 507 -0.56 3.51 -6.79
CA GLU A 507 -1.85 3.52 -6.10
C GLU A 507 -3.03 3.94 -7.01
N LEU A 508 -2.79 4.38 -8.25
CA LEU A 508 -3.90 4.68 -9.17
C LEU A 508 -4.77 3.45 -9.49
N PRO A 509 -4.21 2.27 -9.81
CA PRO A 509 -5.02 1.07 -10.04
C PRO A 509 -5.83 0.61 -8.83
N SER A 510 -5.30 0.77 -7.62
CA SER A 510 -5.98 0.40 -6.38
C SER A 510 -7.08 1.39 -6.02
N GLN A 511 -6.76 2.66 -5.92
CA GLN A 511 -7.69 3.70 -5.48
C GLN A 511 -8.83 3.93 -6.46
N ILE A 512 -8.62 3.76 -7.77
CA ILE A 512 -9.74 3.91 -8.72
C ILE A 512 -10.85 2.89 -8.47
N MET A 513 -10.51 1.64 -8.05
CA MET A 513 -11.51 0.62 -7.77
C MET A 513 -12.37 0.93 -6.53
N GLU A 514 -11.84 1.66 -5.57
CA GLU A 514 -12.58 2.09 -4.38
C GLU A 514 -13.82 2.91 -4.74
N ASN A 515 -13.76 3.71 -5.84
CA ASN A 515 -14.85 4.59 -6.21
C ASN A 515 -16.15 3.85 -6.55
N TRP A 516 -16.08 2.58 -6.97
CA TRP A 516 -17.28 1.75 -7.19
C TRP A 516 -17.84 1.13 -5.93
N ALA A 517 -17.01 0.87 -4.90
CA ALA A 517 -17.36 0.03 -3.76
C ALA A 517 -18.74 0.37 -3.15
N LEU A 518 -18.99 1.63 -2.89
CA LEU A 518 -20.19 2.11 -2.20
C LEU A 518 -21.19 2.82 -3.11
N THR A 519 -21.06 2.72 -4.43
CA THR A 519 -22.08 3.25 -5.34
C THR A 519 -23.39 2.47 -5.23
N PRO A 520 -24.56 3.12 -5.38
CA PRO A 520 -25.85 2.44 -5.34
C PRO A 520 -25.93 1.24 -6.29
N GLU A 521 -25.39 1.38 -7.49
CA GLU A 521 -25.38 0.37 -8.53
C GLU A 521 -24.59 -0.87 -8.11
N MET A 522 -23.49 -0.70 -7.39
CA MET A 522 -22.70 -1.82 -6.86
C MET A 522 -23.33 -2.40 -5.59
N LEU A 523 -23.75 -1.58 -4.64
CA LEU A 523 -24.38 -2.03 -3.39
C LEU A 523 -25.58 -2.96 -3.65
N ASN A 524 -26.38 -2.65 -4.67
CA ASN A 524 -27.50 -3.49 -5.08
C ASN A 524 -27.08 -4.87 -5.64
N THR A 525 -25.80 -5.11 -5.92
CA THR A 525 -25.33 -6.39 -6.45
C THR A 525 -24.75 -7.32 -5.38
N TYR A 526 -24.22 -6.79 -4.28
CA TYR A 526 -23.51 -7.60 -3.29
C TYR A 526 -23.87 -7.33 -1.83
N ALA A 527 -24.40 -6.13 -1.51
CA ALA A 527 -24.74 -5.78 -0.14
C ALA A 527 -26.05 -6.47 0.28
N THR A 528 -25.95 -7.71 0.78
CA THR A 528 -27.09 -8.53 1.19
C THR A 528 -26.97 -8.95 2.64
N HIS A 529 -28.08 -8.86 3.38
CA HIS A 529 -28.11 -9.18 4.80
C HIS A 529 -27.80 -10.66 5.03
N TYR A 530 -26.77 -10.97 5.83
CA TYR A 530 -26.20 -12.31 5.98
C TYR A 530 -27.17 -13.40 6.48
N ARG A 531 -28.23 -13.02 7.23
CA ARG A 531 -29.25 -13.96 7.72
C ARG A 531 -30.46 -14.07 6.81
N THR A 532 -30.95 -12.94 6.26
CA THR A 532 -32.21 -12.92 5.52
C THR A 532 -32.02 -13.00 4.02
N GLY A 533 -30.83 -12.72 3.50
CA GLY A 533 -30.54 -12.62 2.07
C GLY A 533 -31.19 -11.39 1.40
N GLU A 534 -31.81 -10.50 2.18
CA GLU A 534 -32.38 -9.26 1.62
C GLU A 534 -31.29 -8.31 1.17
N ILE A 535 -31.45 -7.74 -0.02
CA ILE A 535 -30.58 -6.68 -0.54
C ILE A 535 -30.71 -5.45 0.38
N ILE A 536 -29.62 -4.72 0.52
CA ILE A 536 -29.58 -3.47 1.29
C ILE A 536 -30.71 -2.53 0.85
N ARG A 537 -31.46 -1.99 1.81
CA ARG A 537 -32.60 -1.13 1.52
C ARG A 537 -32.13 0.24 1.02
N GLU A 538 -32.84 0.80 0.06
CA GLU A 538 -32.55 2.13 -0.52
C GLU A 538 -32.31 3.22 0.54
N GLN A 539 -33.03 3.16 1.65
CA GLN A 539 -32.82 4.11 2.75
C GLN A 539 -31.43 4.02 3.39
N PHE A 540 -30.81 2.83 3.45
CA PHE A 540 -29.43 2.66 3.95
C PHE A 540 -28.43 3.11 2.90
N VAL A 541 -28.68 2.81 1.63
CA VAL A 541 -27.84 3.32 0.51
C VAL A 541 -27.78 4.85 0.56
N LYS A 542 -28.91 5.53 0.66
CA LYS A 542 -28.96 6.99 0.79
C LYS A 542 -28.24 7.52 2.03
N ARG A 543 -28.30 6.79 3.15
CA ARG A 543 -27.58 7.17 4.38
C ARG A 543 -26.07 7.03 4.21
N ILE A 544 -25.60 5.97 3.55
CA ILE A 544 -24.18 5.77 3.21
C ILE A 544 -23.71 6.93 2.31
N GLU A 545 -24.43 7.22 1.24
CA GLU A 545 -24.11 8.34 0.36
C GLU A 545 -24.04 9.69 1.09
N ASN A 546 -25.05 9.97 1.95
CA ASN A 546 -25.10 11.21 2.72
C ASN A 546 -23.97 11.33 3.74
N SER A 547 -23.43 10.18 4.20
CA SER A 547 -22.33 10.14 5.16
C SER A 547 -20.94 10.12 4.50
N ALA A 548 -20.84 10.13 3.18
CA ALA A 548 -19.57 10.00 2.45
C ALA A 548 -18.54 11.10 2.82
N LEU A 549 -19.03 12.29 3.17
CA LEU A 549 -18.17 13.41 3.59
C LEU A 549 -18.01 13.51 5.12
N PHE A 550 -18.55 12.55 5.88
CA PHE A 550 -18.43 12.53 7.34
C PHE A 550 -17.00 12.18 7.74
N ASN A 551 -16.47 12.88 8.74
CA ASN A 551 -15.14 12.67 9.32
C ASN A 551 -13.97 12.84 8.31
N GLN A 552 -14.20 13.54 7.19
CA GLN A 552 -13.16 13.74 6.18
C GLN A 552 -12.07 14.72 6.65
N GLY A 553 -12.37 15.63 7.57
CA GLY A 553 -11.36 16.47 8.23
C GLY A 553 -10.36 15.62 9.00
N PHE A 554 -10.84 14.71 9.84
CA PHE A 554 -10.00 13.76 10.57
C PHE A 554 -9.19 12.86 9.63
N ASN A 555 -9.86 12.15 8.72
CA ASN A 555 -9.24 11.17 7.83
C ASN A 555 -8.14 11.80 6.96
N THR A 556 -8.38 13.03 6.49
CA THR A 556 -7.41 13.74 5.65
C THR A 556 -6.25 14.28 6.49
N THR A 557 -6.53 14.82 7.69
CA THR A 557 -5.49 15.37 8.58
C THR A 557 -4.52 14.26 9.01
N GLU A 558 -5.01 13.09 9.47
CA GLU A 558 -4.13 11.99 9.89
C GLU A 558 -3.26 11.44 8.74
N LEU A 559 -3.82 11.36 7.52
CA LEU A 559 -3.11 10.88 6.33
C LEU A 559 -2.01 11.87 5.93
N ILE A 560 -2.37 13.16 5.77
CA ILE A 560 -1.42 14.19 5.35
C ILE A 560 -0.36 14.44 6.42
N ALA A 561 -0.70 14.33 7.72
CA ALA A 561 0.27 14.41 8.81
C ALA A 561 1.38 13.36 8.64
N SER A 562 1.02 12.10 8.35
CA SER A 562 2.00 11.05 8.10
C SER A 562 2.83 11.29 6.83
N ALA A 563 2.24 11.82 5.76
CA ALA A 563 2.97 12.17 4.54
C ALA A 563 3.94 13.35 4.76
N LEU A 564 3.53 14.35 5.53
CA LEU A 564 4.38 15.49 5.88
C LEU A 564 5.52 15.07 6.80
N SER A 565 5.25 14.23 7.81
CA SER A 565 6.30 13.75 8.72
C SER A 565 7.33 12.90 7.99
N ASP A 566 6.90 12.00 7.07
CA ASP A 566 7.80 11.25 6.20
C ASP A 566 8.68 12.15 5.35
N LEU A 567 8.08 13.13 4.68
CA LEU A 567 8.81 14.04 3.80
C LEU A 567 9.78 14.93 4.59
N ASP A 568 9.37 15.41 5.78
CA ASP A 568 10.20 16.28 6.63
C ASP A 568 11.46 15.56 7.12
N ILE A 569 11.33 14.33 7.65
CA ILE A 569 12.47 13.60 8.19
C ILE A 569 13.46 13.21 7.09
N HIS A 570 12.97 12.89 5.88
CA HIS A 570 13.79 12.53 4.73
C HIS A 570 14.31 13.74 3.92
N SER A 571 13.80 14.94 4.21
CA SER A 571 14.31 16.23 3.66
C SER A 571 15.44 16.83 4.47
N LEU A 572 15.84 16.21 5.58
CA LEU A 572 16.97 16.67 6.38
C LEU A 572 18.26 16.62 5.56
N ALA A 573 18.93 17.79 5.46
CA ALA A 573 20.21 17.89 4.79
C ALA A 573 21.37 17.44 5.69
N GLU A 574 21.21 17.40 7.00
CA GLU A 574 22.20 16.98 7.98
C GLU A 574 21.51 16.39 9.20
N VAL A 575 22.04 15.27 9.70
CA VAL A 575 21.52 14.59 10.89
C VAL A 575 22.63 14.49 11.93
N LYS A 576 22.67 15.44 12.88
CA LYS A 576 23.64 15.43 14.00
C LYS A 576 23.07 14.73 15.23
N GLU A 577 21.94 15.21 15.69
CA GLU A 577 21.16 14.62 16.78
C GLU A 577 19.69 14.67 16.37
N LEU A 578 19.00 13.58 16.51
CA LEU A 578 17.58 13.46 16.19
C LEU A 578 16.82 13.02 17.44
N ASP A 579 16.02 13.93 17.99
CA ASP A 579 14.96 13.57 18.91
C ASP A 579 13.73 13.16 18.08
N VAL A 580 13.46 11.87 17.99
CA VAL A 580 12.45 11.32 17.09
C VAL A 580 11.06 11.86 17.40
N ASP A 581 10.67 11.80 18.69
CA ASP A 581 9.34 12.24 19.14
C ASP A 581 9.22 13.77 19.08
N GLY A 582 10.24 14.49 19.55
CA GLY A 582 10.25 15.95 19.50
C GLY A 582 10.28 16.51 18.09
N PHE A 583 10.93 15.84 17.15
CA PHE A 583 10.96 16.24 15.75
C PHE A 583 9.58 16.15 15.12
N GLU A 584 8.87 15.02 15.30
CA GLU A 584 7.52 14.82 14.78
C GLU A 584 6.53 15.81 15.40
N TYR A 585 6.54 15.96 16.71
CA TYR A 585 5.70 16.90 17.44
C TYR A 585 5.89 18.34 16.92
N ASN A 586 7.13 18.79 16.82
CA ASN A 586 7.43 20.14 16.33
C ASN A 586 6.96 20.33 14.88
N ALA A 587 7.18 19.34 14.01
CA ALA A 587 6.82 19.41 12.61
C ALA A 587 5.30 19.52 12.39
N LEU A 588 4.50 18.78 13.13
CA LEU A 588 3.05 18.69 12.94
C LEU A 588 2.28 19.70 13.80
N TYR A 589 2.57 19.76 15.10
CA TYR A 589 1.77 20.56 16.03
C TYR A 589 2.26 22.00 16.13
N GLU A 590 3.57 22.22 16.32
CA GLU A 590 4.11 23.58 16.50
C GLU A 590 4.18 24.37 15.18
N LYS A 591 4.69 23.75 14.12
CA LYS A 591 4.88 24.45 12.84
C LYS A 591 3.62 24.50 11.98
N ARG A 592 2.81 23.42 11.98
CA ARG A 592 1.65 23.28 11.09
C ARG A 592 0.29 23.41 11.77
N GLY A 593 0.26 23.56 13.11
CA GLY A 593 -0.96 23.81 13.88
C GLY A 593 -1.96 22.65 13.85
N MET A 594 -1.46 21.39 13.79
CA MET A 594 -2.29 20.21 13.98
C MET A 594 -2.97 20.26 15.33
N ILE A 595 -4.23 19.84 15.43
CA ILE A 595 -4.94 19.80 16.70
C ILE A 595 -4.54 18.57 17.51
N SER A 596 -4.39 18.73 18.83
CA SER A 596 -3.93 17.66 19.73
C SER A 596 -4.89 16.49 19.88
N GLN A 597 -6.09 16.60 19.36
CA GLN A 597 -7.11 15.55 19.36
C GLN A 597 -6.99 14.58 18.16
N ILE A 598 -6.05 14.82 17.27
CA ILE A 598 -5.73 13.94 16.15
C ILE A 598 -4.24 13.61 16.22
N GLU A 599 -3.93 12.31 16.12
CA GLU A 599 -2.57 11.83 15.93
C GLU A 599 -2.32 11.57 14.44
N PRO A 600 -1.07 11.61 13.95
CA PRO A 600 -0.78 11.13 12.61
C PRO A 600 -1.19 9.66 12.47
N ARG A 601 -1.56 9.22 11.27
CA ARG A 601 -1.96 7.83 11.02
C ARG A 601 -0.89 6.83 11.46
N TYR A 602 0.38 7.21 11.35
CA TYR A 602 1.55 6.49 11.81
C TYR A 602 2.53 7.44 12.49
N HIS A 603 2.96 7.11 13.70
CA HIS A 603 4.13 7.70 14.32
C HIS A 603 5.40 7.00 13.82
N TYR A 604 6.53 7.68 13.80
CA TYR A 604 7.78 7.15 13.28
C TYR A 604 8.13 5.79 13.83
N THR A 605 7.89 5.52 15.13
CA THR A 605 8.33 4.29 15.80
C THR A 605 7.67 3.01 15.28
N TYR A 606 6.51 3.11 14.65
CA TYR A 606 5.82 1.97 14.00
C TYR A 606 5.43 2.23 12.54
N PHE A 607 6.05 3.21 11.90
CA PHE A 607 5.78 3.57 10.51
C PHE A 607 6.48 2.61 9.54
N ALA A 608 5.99 1.38 9.48
CA ALA A 608 6.58 0.32 8.68
C ALA A 608 6.69 0.68 7.19
N HIS A 609 5.72 1.41 6.61
CA HIS A 609 5.77 1.86 5.21
C HIS A 609 7.09 2.53 4.83
N ILE A 610 7.62 3.40 5.71
CA ILE A 610 8.80 4.20 5.40
C ILE A 610 10.10 3.63 5.97
N PHE A 611 10.05 2.74 6.97
CA PHE A 611 11.25 2.20 7.60
C PHE A 611 11.49 0.72 7.32
N SER A 612 10.46 -0.05 6.98
CA SER A 612 10.60 -1.46 6.58
C SER A 612 9.89 -1.81 5.26
N GLY A 613 9.16 -0.85 4.68
CA GLY A 613 8.54 -0.97 3.36
C GLY A 613 9.20 -0.07 2.31
N GLY A 614 8.63 -0.04 1.11
CA GLY A 614 9.15 0.70 -0.05
C GLY A 614 8.78 2.18 -0.14
N TYR A 615 8.16 2.79 0.90
CA TYR A 615 7.55 4.13 0.84
C TYR A 615 8.39 5.22 1.51
N SER A 616 9.69 5.04 1.67
CA SER A 616 10.56 6.08 2.28
C SER A 616 10.64 7.34 1.42
N ALA A 617 10.28 8.50 2.00
CA ALA A 617 9.98 9.76 1.32
C ALA A 617 8.87 9.62 0.25
N GLY A 618 8.00 8.62 0.40
CA GLY A 618 7.00 8.20 -0.58
C GLY A 618 5.60 8.01 0.00
N TYR A 619 5.34 8.29 1.28
CA TYR A 619 4.00 8.12 1.82
C TYR A 619 2.97 9.06 1.17
N TYR A 620 3.43 10.13 0.53
CA TYR A 620 2.60 11.02 -0.30
C TYR A 620 2.00 10.33 -1.53
N PHE A 621 2.47 9.14 -1.91
CA PHE A 621 1.98 8.38 -3.08
C PHE A 621 0.45 8.23 -3.05
N TYR A 622 -0.12 7.97 -1.88
CA TYR A 622 -1.57 7.84 -1.70
C TYR A 622 -2.35 9.09 -2.12
N ILE A 623 -1.95 10.27 -1.67
CA ILE A 623 -2.66 11.51 -2.01
C ILE A 623 -2.34 11.98 -3.43
N TRP A 624 -1.13 11.70 -3.93
CA TRP A 624 -0.77 11.99 -5.32
C TRP A 624 -1.59 11.15 -6.28
N ALA A 625 -1.65 9.85 -6.06
CA ALA A 625 -2.44 8.93 -6.86
C ALA A 625 -3.95 9.20 -6.72
N GLU A 626 -4.43 9.72 -5.57
CA GLU A 626 -5.84 10.09 -5.42
C GLU A 626 -6.24 11.27 -6.33
N VAL A 627 -5.32 12.18 -6.63
CA VAL A 627 -5.56 13.19 -7.66
C VAL A 627 -5.81 12.52 -9.02
N LEU A 628 -5.00 11.49 -9.34
CA LEU A 628 -5.13 10.74 -10.59
C LEU A 628 -6.41 9.90 -10.61
N ASP A 629 -6.70 9.16 -9.54
CA ASP A 629 -7.83 8.23 -9.49
C ASP A 629 -9.17 8.94 -9.60
N LYS A 630 -9.36 10.04 -8.86
CA LYS A 630 -10.64 10.79 -8.87
C LYS A 630 -10.91 11.45 -10.21
N ASP A 631 -9.89 11.99 -10.88
CA ASP A 631 -10.07 12.50 -12.25
C ASP A 631 -10.19 11.35 -13.28
N ALA A 632 -9.51 10.21 -13.08
CA ALA A 632 -9.69 9.03 -13.92
C ALA A 632 -11.11 8.44 -13.79
N PHE A 633 -11.65 8.35 -12.57
CA PHE A 633 -13.02 7.92 -12.35
C PHE A 633 -14.05 8.89 -12.93
N ALA A 634 -13.74 10.20 -12.96
CA ALA A 634 -14.59 11.19 -13.62
C ALA A 634 -14.80 10.89 -15.11
N ALA A 635 -13.86 10.18 -15.78
CA ALA A 635 -14.07 9.73 -17.16
C ALA A 635 -15.29 8.81 -17.31
N PHE A 636 -15.53 7.93 -16.33
CA PHE A 636 -16.73 7.08 -16.31
C PHE A 636 -17.98 7.89 -16.01
N CYS A 637 -17.92 8.81 -15.04
CA CYS A 637 -19.03 9.70 -14.72
C CYS A 637 -19.46 10.57 -15.92
N GLU A 638 -18.51 11.05 -16.71
CA GLU A 638 -18.75 11.87 -17.93
C GLU A 638 -19.51 11.10 -19.01
N THR A 639 -19.44 9.76 -19.04
CA THR A 639 -20.23 8.94 -19.99
C THR A 639 -21.70 8.79 -19.57
N GLY A 640 -22.01 9.02 -18.30
CA GLY A 640 -23.31 8.72 -17.70
C GLY A 640 -23.53 7.23 -17.37
N ASP A 641 -22.53 6.38 -17.58
CA ASP A 641 -22.52 4.95 -17.22
C ASP A 641 -21.21 4.62 -16.49
N LEU A 642 -21.28 4.35 -15.19
CA LEU A 642 -20.12 3.98 -14.36
C LEU A 642 -19.45 2.66 -14.81
N PHE A 643 -20.07 1.92 -15.71
CA PHE A 643 -19.56 0.63 -16.23
C PHE A 643 -19.34 0.68 -17.75
N ASP A 644 -19.14 1.88 -18.32
CA ASP A 644 -18.87 2.01 -19.74
C ASP A 644 -17.65 1.18 -20.16
N ARG A 645 -17.90 0.16 -20.96
CA ARG A 645 -16.87 -0.82 -21.37
C ARG A 645 -15.78 -0.19 -22.24
N ARG A 646 -16.06 0.88 -22.97
CA ARG A 646 -15.04 1.53 -23.81
C ARG A 646 -14.03 2.25 -22.92
N THR A 647 -14.51 2.94 -21.90
CA THR A 647 -13.66 3.60 -20.90
C THR A 647 -12.88 2.57 -20.11
N ALA A 648 -13.51 1.46 -19.70
CA ALA A 648 -12.84 0.36 -19.01
C ALA A 648 -11.75 -0.33 -19.88
N GLU A 649 -12.03 -0.58 -21.16
CA GLU A 649 -11.02 -1.12 -22.09
C GLU A 649 -9.87 -0.13 -22.33
N ALA A 650 -10.14 1.19 -22.35
CA ALA A 650 -9.10 2.21 -22.43
C ALA A 650 -8.24 2.20 -21.14
N LEU A 651 -8.85 2.14 -19.96
CA LEU A 651 -8.15 2.01 -18.68
C LEU A 651 -7.23 0.78 -18.66
N ARG A 652 -7.76 -0.39 -19.06
CA ARG A 652 -6.98 -1.62 -19.16
C ARG A 652 -5.82 -1.48 -20.14
N ARG A 653 -6.08 -0.99 -21.35
CA ARG A 653 -5.10 -0.90 -22.44
C ARG A 653 -4.01 0.13 -22.19
N GLU A 654 -4.35 1.31 -21.65
CA GLU A 654 -3.41 2.42 -21.55
C GLU A 654 -2.70 2.49 -20.19
N ILE A 655 -3.29 1.89 -19.13
CA ILE A 655 -2.77 1.92 -17.76
C ILE A 655 -2.48 0.50 -17.26
N LEU A 656 -3.51 -0.33 -17.03
CA LEU A 656 -3.37 -1.57 -16.27
C LEU A 656 -2.50 -2.64 -16.95
N SER A 657 -2.31 -2.59 -18.28
CA SER A 657 -1.51 -3.58 -18.99
C SER A 657 -0.09 -3.13 -19.35
N LYS A 658 0.25 -1.86 -19.05
CA LYS A 658 1.45 -1.23 -19.61
C LYS A 658 2.68 -1.26 -18.71
N GLY A 659 2.53 -1.53 -17.41
CA GLY A 659 3.65 -1.40 -16.49
C GLY A 659 4.40 -0.08 -16.71
N GLY A 660 5.72 -0.12 -16.69
CA GLY A 660 6.61 1.03 -16.93
C GLY A 660 7.10 1.19 -18.37
N GLU A 661 6.37 0.68 -19.40
CA GLU A 661 6.72 0.89 -20.82
C GLU A 661 6.80 2.38 -21.18
N ARG A 662 6.08 3.23 -20.46
CA ARG A 662 6.14 4.70 -20.52
C ARG A 662 6.08 5.27 -19.10
N ASP A 663 6.42 6.53 -18.93
CA ASP A 663 6.20 7.22 -17.66
C ASP A 663 4.72 7.36 -17.32
N GLY A 664 4.39 7.42 -16.03
CA GLY A 664 3.03 7.43 -15.54
C GLY A 664 2.17 8.58 -16.09
N MET A 665 2.76 9.77 -16.28
CA MET A 665 2.03 10.89 -16.87
C MET A 665 1.66 10.63 -18.33
N SER A 666 2.54 10.01 -19.10
CA SER A 666 2.28 9.61 -20.49
C SER A 666 1.19 8.54 -20.57
N LEU A 667 1.20 7.56 -19.67
CA LEU A 667 0.13 6.56 -19.56
C LEU A 667 -1.21 7.21 -19.19
N TYR A 668 -1.19 8.10 -18.21
CA TYR A 668 -2.37 8.84 -17.77
C TYR A 668 -2.99 9.68 -18.88
N ARG A 669 -2.17 10.47 -19.58
CA ARG A 669 -2.63 11.28 -20.73
C ARG A 669 -3.15 10.43 -21.87
N ALA A 670 -2.59 9.24 -22.12
CA ALA A 670 -3.11 8.33 -23.14
C ALA A 670 -4.52 7.82 -22.80
N PHE A 671 -4.80 7.60 -21.52
CA PHE A 671 -6.15 7.24 -21.04
C PHE A 671 -7.08 8.44 -20.99
N ARG A 672 -6.68 9.54 -20.33
CA ARG A 672 -7.58 10.64 -19.96
C ARG A 672 -7.66 11.74 -21.02
N GLY A 673 -6.64 11.85 -21.89
CA GLY A 673 -6.55 12.89 -22.93
C GLY A 673 -6.15 14.28 -22.41
N LYS A 674 -5.89 14.42 -21.12
CA LYS A 674 -5.52 15.68 -20.44
C LYS A 674 -4.66 15.40 -19.21
N ASP A 675 -4.11 16.46 -18.61
CA ASP A 675 -3.44 16.37 -17.31
C ASP A 675 -4.48 16.16 -16.18
N PRO A 676 -4.08 15.53 -15.06
CA PRO A 676 -4.96 15.30 -13.94
C PRO A 676 -5.42 16.61 -13.28
N ASP A 677 -6.69 16.63 -12.82
CA ASP A 677 -7.28 17.76 -12.11
C ASP A 677 -7.60 17.39 -10.65
N LYS A 678 -6.91 18.03 -9.71
CA LYS A 678 -7.10 17.84 -8.27
C LYS A 678 -8.48 18.23 -7.73
N THR A 679 -9.27 19.01 -8.50
CA THR A 679 -10.61 19.44 -8.10
C THR A 679 -11.53 18.26 -7.78
N ALA A 680 -11.41 17.16 -8.52
CA ALA A 680 -12.18 15.95 -8.28
C ALA A 680 -11.88 15.36 -6.89
N MET A 681 -10.59 15.25 -6.51
CA MET A 681 -10.14 14.78 -5.20
C MET A 681 -10.60 15.72 -4.06
N LEU A 682 -10.41 17.03 -4.21
CA LEU A 682 -10.84 17.99 -3.19
C LEU A 682 -12.36 17.95 -2.97
N LYS A 683 -13.16 17.76 -4.02
CA LYS A 683 -14.62 17.56 -3.92
C LYS A 683 -14.95 16.25 -3.20
N ALA A 684 -14.30 15.16 -3.56
CA ALA A 684 -14.53 13.87 -2.92
C ALA A 684 -14.20 13.88 -1.42
N ARG A 685 -13.24 14.70 -1.00
CA ARG A 685 -12.91 14.91 0.42
C ARG A 685 -13.72 16.02 1.11
N GLY A 686 -14.62 16.70 0.39
CA GLY A 686 -15.39 17.82 0.94
C GLY A 686 -14.54 19.04 1.32
N LEU A 687 -13.36 19.18 0.72
CA LEU A 687 -12.40 20.25 0.97
C LEU A 687 -12.43 21.33 -0.13
N TRP A 688 -13.19 21.10 -1.20
CA TRP A 688 -13.34 22.07 -2.27
C TRP A 688 -14.19 23.26 -1.82
N LYS A 689 -13.62 24.45 -1.92
CA LYS A 689 -14.37 25.72 -1.80
C LYS A 689 -14.44 26.32 -3.19
N GLU A 690 -15.67 26.60 -3.67
CA GLU A 690 -15.80 27.31 -4.95
C GLU A 690 -15.03 28.63 -4.88
N PRO A 691 -14.30 29.01 -5.94
CA PRO A 691 -13.66 30.31 -5.99
C PRO A 691 -14.71 31.39 -5.74
N VAL A 692 -14.50 32.23 -4.76
CA VAL A 692 -15.34 33.42 -4.56
C VAL A 692 -15.13 34.25 -5.81
N VAL A 693 -16.08 34.22 -6.73
CA VAL A 693 -16.10 35.15 -7.84
C VAL A 693 -16.32 36.50 -7.20
N ASP A 694 -15.27 37.31 -7.13
CA ASP A 694 -15.36 38.66 -6.62
C ASP A 694 -16.32 39.40 -7.52
N SER A 695 -17.55 39.60 -7.04
CA SER A 695 -18.63 40.29 -7.77
C SER A 695 -18.28 41.73 -8.10
N THR A 696 -17.11 42.21 -7.66
CA THR A 696 -16.60 43.54 -7.99
C THR A 696 -15.93 43.62 -9.36
N GLU A 697 -15.58 42.51 -10.02
CA GLU A 697 -15.07 42.51 -11.40
C GLU A 697 -16.19 42.40 -12.45
N VAL A 698 -17.41 42.04 -12.10
CA VAL A 698 -18.54 41.89 -13.06
C VAL A 698 -19.25 43.23 -13.33
N THR A 699 -18.91 44.29 -12.62
CA THR A 699 -19.46 45.63 -12.88
C THR A 699 -18.44 46.57 -13.53
N LYS A 700 -17.75 46.16 -14.57
CA LYS A 700 -17.41 47.08 -15.65
C LYS A 700 -18.64 47.16 -16.54
N GLU A 701 -19.57 48.05 -16.17
CA GLU A 701 -20.58 48.52 -17.09
C GLU A 701 -19.91 48.92 -18.43
N LEU A 702 -20.14 48.09 -19.44
CA LEU A 702 -19.83 48.50 -20.81
C LEU A 702 -20.45 49.87 -21.03
N SER A 703 -19.62 50.86 -21.27
CA SER A 703 -20.10 52.20 -21.55
C SER A 703 -21.10 52.14 -22.73
N ILE A 704 -22.10 52.96 -22.72
CA ILE A 704 -23.11 53.04 -23.79
C ILE A 704 -22.44 53.13 -25.18
N SER A 705 -21.23 53.71 -25.27
CA SER A 705 -20.44 53.78 -26.50
C SER A 705 -19.88 52.40 -26.96
N GLU A 706 -19.60 51.47 -26.05
CA GLU A 706 -19.14 50.11 -26.38
C GLU A 706 -20.32 49.21 -26.78
N MET A 707 -21.50 49.37 -26.15
CA MET A 707 -22.72 48.67 -26.57
C MET A 707 -23.19 49.11 -27.96
N LEU A 708 -22.98 50.38 -28.31
CA LEU A 708 -23.31 50.91 -29.66
C LEU A 708 -22.31 50.44 -30.73
N LYS A 709 -21.07 50.14 -30.38
CA LYS A 709 -20.10 49.53 -31.30
C LYS A 709 -20.38 48.05 -31.58
N MET A 710 -20.85 47.28 -30.60
CA MET A 710 -21.26 45.89 -30.82
C MET A 710 -22.53 45.76 -31.67
N LYS A 711 -23.47 46.73 -31.61
CA LYS A 711 -24.65 46.78 -32.48
C LYS A 711 -24.36 47.15 -33.94
N LYS A 712 -23.18 47.75 -34.23
CA LYS A 712 -22.77 48.10 -35.61
C LYS A 712 -21.98 47.01 -36.31
N LEU A 713 -21.61 45.93 -35.63
CA LEU A 713 -20.90 44.78 -36.19
C LEU A 713 -21.83 43.59 -36.55
N ASN A 714 -23.11 43.70 -36.23
CA ASN A 714 -24.15 42.70 -36.53
C ASN A 714 -25.26 43.22 -37.47
N ASN A 715 -24.96 44.23 -38.30
CA ASN A 715 -25.80 44.62 -39.44
C ASN A 715 -24.98 44.62 -40.72
#